data_5e09f18c0f80cbc069d92dd22607e2c4
#
_entry.id   5e09f18c0f80cbc069d92dd22607e2c4
#
_cell.length_a   1.000
_cell.length_b   1.000
_cell.length_c   1.000
_cell.angle_alpha   90.00
_cell.angle_beta   90.00
_cell.angle_gamma   90.00
#
_symmetry.space_group_name_H-M   'P 1'
#
loop_
_entity.id
_entity.type
_entity.pdbx_description
1 polymer ?
#
loop_
_entity_poly.entity_id
_entity_poly.type
_entity_poly.pdbx_seq_one_letter_code
_entity_poly.pdbx_strand_id
1 'polypeptide(L)'
;MMTRPSVLIESWLPIAEVGVESMRERGASSALPPLYFLHVWWARRPLIASRAAILASVLPAWNQDWTADLKQRFPTGQAYHQWFLDLVGIHGDPVKGMKIVQWAKDKGIKLKFHPYGGAPRAFTVNPSAENLEILSDLLKLTWGTSQISVLDPFAGGGSIPFESLRYGFTTYANDLNPVAATILKATLDYPARFGPSLADDIRKWGNLWAQMVKERLEIYFPKQPNENIFAYLWARTVQWHGRTIPLSPNWWLANGDKPVAVRVIADPDSTQPRFEILEGHQIGKYDPDQGTIIRGVGRCPWTGETIDGDYIKTEAQAGRMGQVLYAVADKKPGGFEFRAPALEDLKAVKRAEKTLLEKKPEWIANGLIPIEAFPEGNDNRPILYGMPTWADFYSPRQLLVMGMFSETLRELKIEVENEHHRNAIRTYLGFALDKSSVYNCRTSRWHSVRTVMAPQFERHDFSFKWSHGEFDAAGNLLPWAIEQVADAFQGICELVYPANSSFFSVKKQKLIDHITVLRGSAGKLNNLSNNSFHNITVDPPYYDNVQYAELSDFFYVWLKRSVGHLFPEFFTDELTNKDDEAVANPARFAALGNKKKILAKQDYERKMAAAFREMYRVLHPDGVLTVMFTHKKVEAWDTLASALMDAGFTIKASWPVHTESAHSLHQAKKNAASSTILLVCRKREDHHNESVWWEDLQAEVRRTAREKAAEYADLGITGADLYISTFGPTLSVISQNWPVLTSEVDPKTGQPKPLRPEIALDLAREEVIQLRKQGLLAGRAVQFDQVTDWYLMAWDAYAAEQFPYDEARKLAIALGIDLDNELMKVERLAVKKGEYILLQTPVQRRKKGQVDDEVTSFTHWIDAAHTAMMIYSEDGAGACDLFLQKSGLKRDTTFKALLQSLINAIPRSRIKGKFIRPEAEVLENMRLAFFSEELIAPKEEEPDLPQVIQTALWKDEEIAEDEEEDEE
;
A
#
# COMPACT_ATOMS: atom_id res chain seq x y z
N MET A 1 16.05 -28.99 32.46
CA MET A 1 15.42 -28.49 31.23
C MET A 1 16.32 -27.38 30.70
N MET A 2 16.77 -27.45 29.46
CA MET A 2 17.47 -26.34 28.86
C MET A 2 16.46 -25.19 28.76
N THR A 3 16.81 -24.04 29.27
CA THR A 3 15.94 -22.86 29.16
C THR A 3 15.85 -22.45 27.69
N ARG A 4 14.63 -22.21 27.23
CA ARG A 4 14.35 -21.73 25.85
C ARG A 4 15.22 -20.50 25.55
N PRO A 5 15.93 -20.44 24.39
CA PRO A 5 16.78 -19.29 24.07
C PRO A 5 15.96 -18.02 23.89
N SER A 6 16.35 -16.96 24.59
CA SER A 6 15.79 -15.62 24.40
C SER A 6 16.39 -15.01 23.14
N VAL A 7 15.55 -14.50 22.25
CA VAL A 7 15.99 -13.86 21.00
C VAL A 7 15.82 -12.34 21.05
N LEU A 8 16.59 -11.65 20.22
CA LEU A 8 16.69 -10.19 20.23
C LEU A 8 15.33 -9.50 20.06
N ILE A 9 14.48 -9.98 19.16
CA ILE A 9 13.17 -9.38 18.88
C ILE A 9 12.20 -9.46 20.08
N GLU A 10 12.46 -10.29 21.07
CA GLU A 10 11.64 -10.35 22.29
C GLU A 10 11.91 -9.18 23.25
N SER A 11 13.07 -8.54 23.13
CA SER A 11 13.50 -7.48 24.06
C SER A 11 13.80 -6.14 23.38
N TRP A 12 14.17 -6.15 22.11
CA TRP A 12 14.57 -4.94 21.38
C TRP A 12 14.43 -5.09 19.86
N LEU A 13 14.03 -4.00 19.21
CA LEU A 13 14.05 -3.79 17.77
C LEU A 13 14.24 -2.29 17.48
N PRO A 14 15.07 -1.87 16.52
CA PRO A 14 15.29 -0.45 16.18
C PRO A 14 14.14 0.08 15.33
N ILE A 15 12.96 0.26 15.94
CA ILE A 15 11.69 0.59 15.26
C ILE A 15 11.74 1.93 14.52
N ALA A 16 12.45 2.92 15.07
CA ALA A 16 12.57 4.24 14.46
C ALA A 16 13.44 4.19 13.20
N GLU A 17 14.61 3.58 13.26
CA GLU A 17 15.56 3.47 12.18
C GLU A 17 15.01 2.58 11.05
N VAL A 18 14.44 1.42 11.40
CA VAL A 18 13.79 0.52 10.44
C VAL A 18 12.58 1.20 9.79
N GLY A 19 11.81 1.98 10.56
CA GLY A 19 10.69 2.75 10.05
C GLY A 19 11.12 3.78 9.00
N VAL A 20 12.14 4.59 9.30
CA VAL A 20 12.66 5.58 8.37
C VAL A 20 13.23 4.92 7.11
N GLU A 21 14.03 3.86 7.24
CA GLU A 21 14.56 3.15 6.08
C GLU A 21 13.47 2.46 5.24
N SER A 22 12.38 2.00 5.87
CA SER A 22 11.21 1.50 5.14
C SER A 22 10.52 2.59 4.31
N MET A 23 10.45 3.82 4.83
CA MET A 23 9.94 4.97 4.08
C MET A 23 10.89 5.38 2.96
N ARG A 24 12.24 5.39 3.20
CA ARG A 24 13.25 5.69 2.18
C ARG A 24 13.24 4.67 1.04
N GLU A 25 12.96 3.40 1.33
CA GLU A 25 12.81 2.34 0.33
C GLU A 25 11.67 2.64 -0.66
N ARG A 26 10.63 3.36 -0.21
CA ARG A 26 9.43 3.69 -1.00
C ARG A 26 9.33 5.16 -1.41
N GLY A 27 10.32 5.97 -1.06
CA GLY A 27 10.26 7.42 -1.21
C GLY A 27 10.33 7.93 -2.63
N ALA A 28 10.81 7.13 -3.60
CA ALA A 28 10.90 7.52 -4.99
C ALA A 28 10.64 6.32 -5.91
N SER A 29 9.86 6.51 -6.96
CA SER A 29 9.48 5.45 -7.89
C SER A 29 10.67 4.85 -8.63
N SER A 30 11.67 5.66 -8.97
CA SER A 30 12.90 5.23 -9.65
C SER A 30 13.85 4.41 -8.77
N ALA A 31 13.68 4.49 -7.46
CA ALA A 31 14.59 3.91 -6.47
C ALA A 31 13.98 2.75 -5.66
N LEU A 32 12.83 2.25 -6.09
CA LEU A 32 12.21 1.06 -5.50
C LEU A 32 13.10 -0.17 -5.66
N PRO A 33 13.02 -1.16 -4.75
CA PRO A 33 13.71 -2.43 -4.92
C PRO A 33 13.38 -3.12 -6.25
N PRO A 34 14.35 -3.79 -6.88
CA PRO A 34 14.17 -4.45 -8.19
C PRO A 34 12.98 -5.42 -8.26
N LEU A 35 12.60 -6.02 -7.12
CA LEU A 35 11.45 -6.92 -7.04
C LEU A 35 10.14 -6.26 -7.47
N TYR A 36 9.99 -4.94 -7.24
CA TYR A 36 8.80 -4.18 -7.63
C TYR A 36 8.66 -4.06 -9.14
N PHE A 37 9.80 -4.00 -9.85
CA PHE A 37 9.82 -3.86 -11.31
C PHE A 37 9.69 -5.20 -12.04
N LEU A 38 9.92 -6.33 -11.36
CA LEU A 38 9.85 -7.64 -11.99
C LEU A 38 8.41 -7.98 -12.41
N HIS A 39 7.48 -7.91 -11.48
CA HIS A 39 6.07 -8.19 -11.73
C HIS A 39 5.19 -7.46 -10.71
N VAL A 40 3.93 -7.19 -11.04
CA VAL A 40 2.96 -6.58 -10.12
C VAL A 40 2.59 -7.57 -9.01
N TRP A 41 2.68 -7.11 -7.75
CA TRP A 41 2.08 -7.76 -6.60
C TRP A 41 1.68 -6.67 -5.59
N TRP A 42 0.42 -6.61 -5.20
CA TRP A 42 -0.22 -5.44 -4.53
C TRP A 42 0.20 -5.20 -3.09
N ALA A 43 0.72 -6.22 -2.40
CA ALA A 43 1.20 -6.06 -1.04
C ALA A 43 2.63 -6.60 -0.95
N ARG A 44 3.61 -5.71 -0.97
CA ARG A 44 5.01 -6.03 -0.70
C ARG A 44 5.46 -5.32 0.55
N ARG A 45 6.06 -6.05 1.46
CA ARG A 45 6.67 -5.45 2.64
C ARG A 45 8.01 -4.83 2.28
N PRO A 46 8.39 -3.71 2.92
CA PRO A 46 9.74 -3.21 2.80
C PRO A 46 10.76 -4.29 3.13
N LEU A 47 11.81 -4.37 2.31
CA LEU A 47 12.86 -5.35 2.48
C LEU A 47 13.57 -5.18 3.83
N ILE A 48 13.82 -3.92 4.24
CA ILE A 48 14.48 -3.64 5.52
C ILE A 48 13.65 -4.10 6.73
N ALA A 49 12.34 -3.92 6.72
CA ALA A 49 11.46 -4.40 7.79
C ALA A 49 11.43 -5.93 7.85
N SER A 50 11.38 -6.59 6.68
CA SER A 50 11.45 -8.05 6.55
C SER A 50 12.78 -8.60 7.09
N ARG A 51 13.89 -7.97 6.71
CA ARG A 51 15.25 -8.29 7.15
C ARG A 51 15.41 -8.18 8.66
N ALA A 52 15.02 -7.03 9.23
CA ALA A 52 15.11 -6.78 10.65
C ALA A 52 14.28 -7.79 11.47
N ALA A 53 13.06 -8.09 11.00
CA ALA A 53 12.18 -9.07 11.66
C ALA A 53 12.78 -10.48 11.66
N ILE A 54 13.30 -10.97 10.53
CA ILE A 54 13.92 -12.30 10.43
C ILE A 54 15.16 -12.38 11.34
N LEU A 55 16.10 -11.44 11.18
CA LEU A 55 17.37 -11.49 11.91
C LEU A 55 17.19 -11.36 13.41
N ALA A 56 16.36 -10.41 13.86
CA ALA A 56 16.09 -10.25 15.29
C ALA A 56 15.31 -11.44 15.88
N SER A 57 14.57 -12.21 15.05
CA SER A 57 13.86 -13.41 15.49
C SER A 57 14.77 -14.62 15.67
N VAL A 58 15.98 -14.61 15.14
CA VAL A 58 16.91 -15.75 15.22
C VAL A 58 18.19 -15.44 16.01
N LEU A 59 18.55 -14.19 16.15
CA LEU A 59 19.70 -13.75 16.94
C LEU A 59 19.37 -13.76 18.44
N PRO A 60 20.34 -14.09 19.32
CA PRO A 60 20.13 -14.06 20.77
C PRO A 60 19.90 -12.64 21.29
N ALA A 61 19.11 -12.49 22.33
CA ALA A 61 19.10 -11.26 23.12
C ALA A 61 20.47 -11.06 23.77
N TRP A 62 20.94 -9.80 23.85
CA TRP A 62 22.16 -9.49 24.58
C TRP A 62 22.05 -9.91 26.06
N ASN A 63 23.07 -10.58 26.57
CA ASN A 63 23.06 -11.09 27.92
C ASN A 63 24.43 -10.80 28.59
N GLN A 64 24.40 -10.32 29.82
CA GLN A 64 25.58 -10.10 30.63
C GLN A 64 26.38 -11.38 30.94
N ASP A 65 25.74 -12.55 30.81
CA ASP A 65 26.36 -13.86 31.09
C ASP A 65 26.99 -14.54 29.85
N TRP A 66 27.13 -13.80 28.74
CA TRP A 66 27.79 -14.33 27.52
C TRP A 66 29.25 -14.72 27.80
N THR A 67 29.81 -15.58 26.95
CA THR A 67 31.23 -16.01 27.01
C THR A 67 32.20 -14.81 26.94
N ALA A 68 33.41 -15.00 27.44
CA ALA A 68 34.42 -13.94 27.46
C ALA A 68 34.68 -13.33 26.06
N ASP A 69 34.75 -14.16 25.03
CA ASP A 69 34.97 -13.73 23.64
C ASP A 69 33.82 -12.84 23.11
N LEU A 70 32.55 -13.22 23.38
CA LEU A 70 31.41 -12.42 23.00
C LEU A 70 31.31 -11.12 23.78
N LYS A 71 31.68 -11.13 25.07
CA LYS A 71 31.79 -9.90 25.88
C LYS A 71 32.90 -8.97 25.43
N GLN A 72 34.01 -9.51 24.96
CA GLN A 72 35.07 -8.69 24.36
C GLN A 72 34.58 -8.02 23.08
N ARG A 73 33.78 -8.73 22.25
CA ARG A 73 33.24 -8.20 20.99
C ARG A 73 32.06 -7.25 21.26
N PHE A 74 31.19 -7.58 22.20
CA PHE A 74 30.00 -6.82 22.57
C PHE A 74 29.99 -6.50 24.08
N PRO A 75 30.78 -5.54 24.53
CA PRO A 75 30.92 -5.23 25.95
C PRO A 75 29.62 -4.68 26.57
N THR A 76 28.74 -4.12 25.77
CA THR A 76 27.45 -3.57 26.19
C THR A 76 26.33 -3.96 25.21
N GLY A 77 25.08 -3.91 25.69
CA GLY A 77 23.90 -4.07 24.82
C GLY A 77 23.90 -3.06 23.68
N GLN A 78 24.33 -1.82 23.94
CA GLN A 78 24.39 -0.77 22.92
C GLN A 78 25.39 -1.12 21.78
N ALA A 79 26.54 -1.70 22.11
CA ALA A 79 27.52 -2.14 21.11
C ALA A 79 26.95 -3.27 20.24
N TYR A 80 26.15 -4.17 20.84
CA TYR A 80 25.44 -5.23 20.12
C TYR A 80 24.33 -4.68 19.23
N HIS A 81 23.56 -3.73 19.72
CA HIS A 81 22.51 -3.05 18.96
C HIS A 81 23.08 -2.27 17.78
N GLN A 82 24.21 -1.60 17.95
CA GLN A 82 24.89 -0.91 16.85
C GLN A 82 25.38 -1.89 15.77
N TRP A 83 25.97 -3.02 16.18
CA TRP A 83 26.33 -4.08 15.25
C TRP A 83 25.13 -4.64 14.49
N PHE A 84 23.96 -4.77 15.17
CA PHE A 84 22.73 -5.20 14.50
C PHE A 84 22.30 -4.19 13.44
N LEU A 85 22.38 -2.89 13.69
CA LEU A 85 22.09 -1.85 12.70
C LEU A 85 23.02 -2.00 11.47
N ASP A 86 24.32 -2.20 11.70
CA ASP A 86 25.26 -2.43 10.60
C ASP A 86 24.96 -3.74 9.86
N LEU A 87 24.59 -4.81 10.57
CA LEU A 87 24.21 -6.09 9.97
C LEU A 87 22.99 -5.94 9.05
N VAL A 88 21.99 -5.18 9.45
CA VAL A 88 20.80 -4.94 8.62
C VAL A 88 21.01 -3.86 7.56
N GLY A 89 22.21 -3.24 7.51
CA GLY A 89 22.60 -2.27 6.49
C GLY A 89 22.16 -0.84 6.80
N ILE A 90 21.78 -0.54 8.03
CA ILE A 90 21.42 0.82 8.47
C ILE A 90 22.69 1.55 8.90
N HIS A 91 23.09 2.56 8.14
CA HIS A 91 24.27 3.36 8.38
C HIS A 91 23.91 4.82 8.68
N GLY A 92 24.71 5.47 9.54
CA GLY A 92 24.49 6.85 9.93
C GLY A 92 23.29 7.02 10.87
N ASP A 93 22.60 8.14 10.78
CA ASP A 93 21.41 8.46 11.56
C ASP A 93 20.22 8.77 10.63
N PRO A 94 19.46 7.74 10.23
CA PRO A 94 18.33 7.93 9.33
C PRO A 94 17.21 8.76 9.98
N VAL A 95 17.03 8.69 11.28
CA VAL A 95 16.00 9.44 12.02
C VAL A 95 16.30 10.95 11.96
N LYS A 96 17.56 11.35 12.19
CA LYS A 96 17.99 12.73 12.02
C LYS A 96 17.81 13.19 10.56
N GLY A 97 18.17 12.35 9.59
CA GLY A 97 18.00 12.62 8.17
C GLY A 97 16.54 12.90 7.80
N MET A 98 15.61 12.07 8.27
CA MET A 98 14.16 12.28 8.04
C MET A 98 13.66 13.59 8.66
N LYS A 99 14.09 13.93 9.89
CA LYS A 99 13.74 15.21 10.52
C LYS A 99 14.20 16.41 9.68
N ILE A 100 15.39 16.33 9.08
CA ILE A 100 15.92 17.36 8.18
C ILE A 100 15.05 17.49 6.90
N VAL A 101 14.68 16.37 6.28
CA VAL A 101 13.81 16.36 5.08
C VAL A 101 12.46 16.99 5.41
N GLN A 102 11.82 16.56 6.49
CA GLN A 102 10.53 17.09 6.91
C GLN A 102 10.61 18.60 7.21
N TRP A 103 11.64 19.04 7.93
CA TRP A 103 11.86 20.47 8.22
C TRP A 103 12.04 21.30 6.95
N ALA A 104 12.82 20.79 5.98
CA ALA A 104 13.03 21.48 4.70
C ALA A 104 11.72 21.57 3.89
N LYS A 105 10.93 20.50 3.86
CA LYS A 105 9.62 20.46 3.20
C LYS A 105 8.65 21.46 3.84
N ASP A 106 8.56 21.49 5.17
CA ASP A 106 7.68 22.42 5.90
C ASP A 106 8.05 23.90 5.65
N LYS A 107 9.33 24.19 5.51
CA LYS A 107 9.84 25.53 5.21
C LYS A 107 9.85 25.87 3.71
N GLY A 108 9.61 24.90 2.83
CA GLY A 108 9.74 25.08 1.37
C GLY A 108 11.19 25.36 0.92
N ILE A 109 12.17 24.80 1.63
CA ILE A 109 13.61 25.02 1.39
C ILE A 109 14.19 23.84 0.63
N LYS A 110 14.87 24.08 -0.49
CA LYS A 110 15.65 23.05 -1.18
C LYS A 110 16.99 22.83 -0.46
N LEU A 111 17.23 21.59 -0.02
CA LEU A 111 18.49 21.24 0.66
C LEU A 111 19.66 21.27 -0.33
N LYS A 112 20.80 21.77 0.12
CA LYS A 112 22.06 21.81 -0.65
C LYS A 112 23.04 20.72 -0.24
N PHE A 113 22.62 19.74 0.54
CA PHE A 113 23.41 18.63 1.07
C PHE A 113 22.52 17.39 1.22
N HIS A 114 23.14 16.22 1.27
CA HIS A 114 22.42 14.95 1.47
C HIS A 114 21.87 14.85 2.90
N PRO A 115 20.56 14.80 3.10
CA PRO A 115 19.97 14.81 4.44
C PRO A 115 20.39 13.62 5.30
N TYR A 116 20.70 12.49 4.67
CA TYR A 116 21.17 11.26 5.32
C TYR A 116 22.70 11.11 5.34
N GLY A 117 23.46 12.20 5.13
CA GLY A 117 24.94 12.17 5.16
C GLY A 117 25.59 11.32 4.08
N GLY A 118 24.91 11.01 2.97
CA GLY A 118 25.40 10.12 1.92
C GLY A 118 25.26 8.62 2.24
N ALA A 119 24.59 8.25 3.34
CA ALA A 119 24.31 6.85 3.65
C ALA A 119 23.40 6.20 2.59
N PRO A 120 23.77 5.02 2.04
CA PRO A 120 22.93 4.31 1.08
C PRO A 120 21.59 3.88 1.73
N ARG A 121 20.60 3.59 0.90
CA ARG A 121 19.36 2.97 1.40
C ARG A 121 19.67 1.58 1.94
N ALA A 122 19.19 1.25 3.12
CA ALA A 122 19.54 0.02 3.84
C ALA A 122 19.30 -1.26 3.03
N PHE A 123 18.23 -1.30 2.22
CA PHE A 123 17.94 -2.49 1.40
C PHE A 123 19.02 -2.79 0.34
N THR A 124 19.77 -1.78 -0.13
CA THR A 124 20.84 -1.96 -1.12
C THR A 124 22.12 -2.52 -0.50
N VAL A 125 22.25 -2.43 0.82
CA VAL A 125 23.45 -2.87 1.53
C VAL A 125 23.43 -4.38 1.75
N ASN A 126 24.52 -5.04 1.39
CA ASN A 126 24.74 -6.45 1.70
C ASN A 126 25.63 -6.59 2.94
N PRO A 127 25.40 -7.64 3.78
CA PRO A 127 26.23 -7.88 4.95
C PRO A 127 27.68 -8.17 4.55
N SER A 128 28.65 -7.67 5.33
CA SER A 128 30.06 -7.98 5.15
C SER A 128 30.35 -9.45 5.50
N ALA A 129 31.49 -9.98 5.01
CA ALA A 129 31.91 -11.33 5.36
C ALA A 129 32.10 -11.49 6.88
N GLU A 130 32.65 -10.46 7.53
CA GLU A 130 32.80 -10.43 8.99
C GLU A 130 31.46 -10.49 9.71
N ASN A 131 30.48 -9.70 9.27
CA ASN A 131 29.13 -9.72 9.86
C ASN A 131 28.45 -11.10 9.68
N LEU A 132 28.66 -11.78 8.56
CA LEU A 132 28.13 -13.13 8.33
C LEU A 132 28.83 -14.18 9.21
N GLU A 133 30.11 -14.03 9.51
CA GLU A 133 30.84 -14.91 10.43
C GLU A 133 30.32 -14.74 11.85
N ILE A 134 30.19 -13.49 12.32
CA ILE A 134 29.63 -13.17 13.63
C ILE A 134 28.19 -13.71 13.74
N LEU A 135 27.38 -13.50 12.71
CA LEU A 135 26.02 -14.04 12.63
C LEU A 135 26.04 -15.57 12.80
N SER A 136 26.90 -16.27 12.05
CA SER A 136 27.03 -17.74 12.14
C SER A 136 27.35 -18.22 13.55
N ASP A 137 28.26 -17.53 14.27
CA ASP A 137 28.65 -17.90 15.62
C ASP A 137 27.54 -17.65 16.64
N LEU A 138 26.83 -16.53 16.52
CA LEU A 138 25.67 -16.23 17.37
C LEU A 138 24.51 -17.21 17.13
N LEU A 139 24.30 -17.65 15.89
CA LEU A 139 23.29 -18.66 15.58
C LEU A 139 23.66 -20.03 16.18
N LYS A 140 24.92 -20.44 16.09
CA LYS A 140 25.38 -21.68 16.74
C LYS A 140 25.20 -21.61 18.27
N LEU A 141 25.46 -20.46 18.86
CA LEU A 141 25.22 -20.26 20.30
C LEU A 141 23.73 -20.42 20.66
N THR A 142 22.85 -19.86 19.83
CA THR A 142 21.40 -19.80 20.10
C THR A 142 20.71 -21.12 19.79
N TRP A 143 21.04 -21.74 18.63
CA TRP A 143 20.31 -22.87 18.06
C TRP A 143 21.12 -24.17 17.98
N GLY A 144 22.40 -24.14 18.34
CA GLY A 144 23.33 -25.27 18.14
C GLY A 144 23.74 -25.47 16.68
N THR A 145 23.25 -24.63 15.76
CA THR A 145 23.53 -24.67 14.32
C THR A 145 23.53 -23.28 13.72
N SER A 146 24.30 -23.07 12.65
CA SER A 146 24.21 -21.88 11.82
C SER A 146 23.23 -22.02 10.64
N GLN A 147 22.72 -23.23 10.42
CA GLN A 147 21.73 -23.49 9.36
C GLN A 147 20.31 -23.27 9.89
N ILE A 148 19.82 -22.06 9.72
CA ILE A 148 18.48 -21.65 10.16
C ILE A 148 17.49 -21.88 9.04
N SER A 149 16.35 -22.51 9.37
CA SER A 149 15.22 -22.70 8.46
C SER A 149 14.18 -21.63 8.71
N VAL A 150 13.82 -20.88 7.66
CA VAL A 150 12.82 -19.81 7.66
C VAL A 150 11.68 -20.19 6.73
N LEU A 151 10.44 -20.00 7.17
CA LEU A 151 9.23 -20.21 6.38
C LEU A 151 8.44 -18.90 6.30
N ASP A 152 7.98 -18.57 5.08
CA ASP A 152 6.90 -17.63 4.84
C ASP A 152 5.75 -18.37 4.13
N PRO A 153 4.64 -18.66 4.84
CA PRO A 153 3.52 -19.40 4.27
C PRO A 153 2.53 -18.55 3.45
N PHE A 154 2.68 -17.22 3.44
CA PHE A 154 1.93 -16.23 2.64
C PHE A 154 2.89 -15.32 1.87
N ALA A 155 3.82 -15.90 1.12
CA ALA A 155 5.01 -15.24 0.63
C ALA A 155 4.76 -14.15 -0.44
N GLY A 156 3.62 -14.20 -1.14
CA GLY A 156 3.20 -13.17 -2.09
C GLY A 156 4.28 -12.78 -3.11
N GLY A 157 4.69 -11.53 -3.07
CA GLY A 157 5.75 -10.99 -3.93
C GLY A 157 7.18 -11.31 -3.50
N GLY A 158 7.37 -12.06 -2.41
CA GLY A 158 8.66 -12.63 -2.03
C GLY A 158 9.57 -11.77 -1.15
N SER A 159 9.12 -10.65 -0.58
CA SER A 159 9.98 -9.74 0.20
C SER A 159 10.66 -10.44 1.39
N ILE A 160 9.89 -11.17 2.20
CA ILE A 160 10.39 -11.89 3.38
C ILE A 160 11.37 -13.01 2.99
N PRO A 161 10.98 -13.97 2.11
CA PRO A 161 11.89 -15.04 1.75
C PRO A 161 13.12 -14.55 0.98
N PHE A 162 13.03 -13.43 0.25
CA PHE A 162 14.17 -12.81 -0.41
C PHE A 162 15.24 -12.33 0.59
N GLU A 163 14.84 -11.67 1.65
CA GLU A 163 15.76 -11.23 2.70
C GLU A 163 16.33 -12.41 3.50
N SER A 164 15.54 -13.46 3.73
CA SER A 164 16.03 -14.72 4.30
C SER A 164 17.16 -15.33 3.45
N LEU A 165 16.97 -15.37 2.12
CA LEU A 165 17.95 -15.88 1.16
C LEU A 165 19.27 -15.08 1.18
N ARG A 166 19.20 -13.75 1.28
CA ARG A 166 20.38 -12.86 1.27
C ARG A 166 21.35 -13.17 2.42
N TYR A 167 20.84 -13.66 3.54
CA TYR A 167 21.64 -14.07 4.70
C TYR A 167 22.01 -15.57 4.71
N GLY A 168 21.66 -16.28 3.65
CA GLY A 168 22.03 -17.69 3.45
C GLY A 168 21.23 -18.68 4.29
N PHE A 169 20.04 -18.31 4.74
CA PHE A 169 19.14 -19.20 5.47
C PHE A 169 18.44 -20.19 4.53
N THR A 170 18.10 -21.37 5.07
CA THR A 170 17.25 -22.32 4.36
C THR A 170 15.84 -21.79 4.28
N THR A 171 15.44 -21.35 3.09
CA THR A 171 14.26 -20.52 2.86
C THR A 171 13.16 -21.32 2.19
N TYR A 172 12.00 -21.33 2.82
CA TYR A 172 10.76 -21.92 2.30
C TYR A 172 9.74 -20.80 2.07
N ALA A 173 9.27 -20.70 0.84
CA ALA A 173 8.26 -19.73 0.41
C ALA A 173 7.04 -20.49 -0.12
N ASN A 174 5.88 -20.26 0.45
CA ASN A 174 4.62 -20.85 0.01
C ASN A 174 3.59 -19.77 -0.29
N ASP A 175 2.84 -19.94 -1.35
CA ASP A 175 1.66 -19.12 -1.61
C ASP A 175 0.55 -19.96 -2.27
N LEU A 176 -0.70 -19.60 -1.99
CA LEU A 176 -1.86 -20.21 -2.63
C LEU A 176 -1.96 -19.83 -4.10
N ASN A 177 -1.57 -18.59 -4.41
CA ASN A 177 -1.79 -17.99 -5.72
C ASN A 177 -0.71 -18.41 -6.72
N PRO A 178 -1.10 -18.98 -7.88
CA PRO A 178 -0.14 -19.42 -8.90
C PRO A 178 0.74 -18.33 -9.46
N VAL A 179 0.22 -17.09 -9.56
CA VAL A 179 0.98 -15.93 -10.01
C VAL A 179 2.08 -15.61 -9.01
N ALA A 180 1.74 -15.58 -7.71
CA ALA A 180 2.72 -15.40 -6.64
C ALA A 180 3.77 -16.52 -6.65
N ALA A 181 3.35 -17.79 -6.76
CA ALA A 181 4.29 -18.92 -6.82
C ALA A 181 5.26 -18.80 -8.01
N THR A 182 4.80 -18.32 -9.16
CA THR A 182 5.65 -18.05 -10.33
C THR A 182 6.62 -16.88 -10.07
N ILE A 183 6.14 -15.80 -9.42
CA ILE A 183 6.99 -14.68 -9.00
C ILE A 183 8.06 -15.16 -8.01
N LEU A 184 7.72 -16.01 -7.05
CA LEU A 184 8.66 -16.57 -6.10
C LEU A 184 9.76 -17.41 -6.78
N LYS A 185 9.42 -18.22 -7.81
CA LYS A 185 10.41 -18.91 -8.62
C LYS A 185 11.38 -17.95 -9.28
N ALA A 186 10.86 -16.87 -9.88
CA ALA A 186 11.67 -15.86 -10.55
C ALA A 186 12.46 -14.97 -9.60
N THR A 187 11.99 -14.74 -8.38
CA THR A 187 12.65 -13.88 -7.39
C THR A 187 13.72 -14.62 -6.58
N LEU A 188 13.51 -15.91 -6.31
CA LEU A 188 14.35 -16.69 -5.39
C LEU A 188 15.16 -17.78 -6.11
N ASP A 189 14.48 -18.68 -6.83
CA ASP A 189 15.08 -19.91 -7.37
C ASP A 189 16.00 -19.60 -8.57
N TYR A 190 15.52 -18.89 -9.56
CA TYR A 190 16.30 -18.62 -10.78
C TYR A 190 17.50 -17.70 -10.57
N PRO A 191 17.42 -16.61 -9.79
CA PRO A 191 18.62 -15.83 -9.46
C PRO A 191 19.68 -16.67 -8.76
N ALA A 192 19.28 -17.51 -7.80
CA ALA A 192 20.19 -18.38 -7.09
C ALA A 192 20.85 -19.44 -7.99
N ARG A 193 20.10 -20.01 -8.96
CA ARG A 193 20.62 -21.05 -9.87
C ARG A 193 21.52 -20.51 -10.95
N PHE A 194 21.12 -19.42 -11.59
CA PHE A 194 21.77 -18.99 -12.83
C PHE A 194 22.66 -17.76 -12.64
N GLY A 195 22.39 -16.94 -11.63
CA GLY A 195 23.14 -15.70 -11.39
C GLY A 195 22.88 -14.65 -12.47
N PRO A 196 23.67 -13.57 -12.50
CA PRO A 196 23.38 -12.39 -13.33
C PRO A 196 23.48 -12.64 -14.84
N SER A 197 24.21 -13.67 -15.30
CA SER A 197 24.35 -13.98 -16.73
C SER A 197 23.04 -14.33 -17.43
N LEU A 198 22.01 -14.77 -16.69
CA LEU A 198 20.69 -15.03 -17.24
C LEU A 198 20.04 -13.76 -17.78
N ALA A 199 20.39 -12.56 -17.29
CA ALA A 199 19.89 -11.29 -17.82
C ALA A 199 20.21 -11.11 -19.31
N ASP A 200 21.42 -11.46 -19.71
CA ASP A 200 21.84 -11.38 -21.11
C ASP A 200 21.06 -12.34 -22.00
N ASP A 201 20.77 -13.55 -21.48
CA ASP A 201 19.94 -14.51 -22.21
C ASP A 201 18.48 -14.05 -22.32
N ILE A 202 17.91 -13.44 -21.27
CA ILE A 202 16.58 -12.82 -21.31
C ILE A 202 16.54 -11.76 -22.40
N ARG A 203 17.53 -10.86 -22.46
CA ARG A 203 17.64 -9.82 -23.49
C ARG A 203 17.81 -10.44 -24.88
N LYS A 204 18.72 -11.40 -25.03
CA LYS A 204 18.97 -12.06 -26.32
C LYS A 204 17.71 -12.68 -26.91
N TRP A 205 17.05 -13.53 -26.17
CA TRP A 205 15.87 -14.26 -26.65
C TRP A 205 14.64 -13.35 -26.71
N GLY A 206 14.56 -12.39 -25.81
CA GLY A 206 13.54 -11.34 -25.84
C GLY A 206 13.63 -10.47 -27.08
N ASN A 207 14.83 -10.04 -27.47
CA ASN A 207 15.05 -9.25 -28.68
C ASN A 207 14.70 -10.02 -29.95
N LEU A 208 15.02 -11.33 -30.00
CA LEU A 208 14.58 -12.18 -31.09
C LEU A 208 13.05 -12.27 -31.16
N TRP A 209 12.38 -12.45 -30.03
CA TRP A 209 10.93 -12.44 -29.94
C TRP A 209 10.35 -11.09 -30.38
N ALA A 210 10.89 -9.99 -29.91
CA ALA A 210 10.46 -8.64 -30.31
C ALA A 210 10.60 -8.39 -31.82
N GLN A 211 11.65 -8.93 -32.45
CA GLN A 211 11.82 -8.85 -33.90
C GLN A 211 10.72 -9.64 -34.65
N MET A 212 10.43 -10.88 -34.21
CA MET A 212 9.35 -11.70 -34.79
C MET A 212 7.99 -11.00 -34.70
N VAL A 213 7.75 -10.36 -33.58
CA VAL A 213 6.52 -9.56 -33.33
C VAL A 213 6.46 -8.35 -34.25
N LYS A 214 7.55 -7.58 -34.33
CA LYS A 214 7.63 -6.38 -35.18
C LYS A 214 7.29 -6.67 -36.61
N GLU A 215 7.87 -7.71 -37.20
CA GLU A 215 7.63 -8.12 -38.58
C GLU A 215 6.13 -8.41 -38.85
N ARG A 216 5.38 -8.90 -37.87
CA ARG A 216 3.96 -9.21 -37.96
C ARG A 216 3.04 -8.03 -37.67
N LEU A 217 3.47 -7.09 -36.78
CA LEU A 217 2.62 -6.01 -36.31
C LEU A 217 2.84 -4.68 -37.03
N GLU A 218 3.95 -4.48 -37.73
CA GLU A 218 4.30 -3.21 -38.37
C GLU A 218 3.21 -2.63 -39.23
N ILE A 219 2.48 -3.46 -40.00
CA ILE A 219 1.38 -3.04 -40.88
C ILE A 219 0.17 -2.46 -40.14
N TYR A 220 0.04 -2.65 -38.83
CA TYR A 220 -1.05 -2.14 -37.97
C TYR A 220 -0.68 -0.88 -37.22
N PHE A 221 0.58 -0.44 -37.30
CA PHE A 221 1.11 0.74 -36.62
C PHE A 221 1.91 1.62 -37.60
N PRO A 222 1.23 2.28 -38.56
CA PRO A 222 1.90 3.09 -39.56
C PRO A 222 2.58 4.30 -38.93
N LYS A 223 3.74 4.67 -39.47
CA LYS A 223 4.54 5.82 -39.06
C LYS A 223 4.89 6.68 -40.24
N GLN A 224 4.85 7.99 -40.07
CA GLN A 224 5.42 8.93 -41.02
C GLN A 224 6.97 8.97 -40.89
N PRO A 225 7.68 9.40 -41.92
CA PRO A 225 9.12 9.63 -41.77
C PRO A 225 9.37 10.60 -40.60
N ASN A 226 10.31 10.23 -39.69
CA ASN A 226 10.67 10.97 -38.48
C ASN A 226 9.64 10.95 -37.34
N GLU A 227 8.59 10.19 -37.42
CA GLU A 227 7.72 9.92 -36.27
C GLU A 227 8.29 8.79 -35.39
N ASN A 228 8.26 9.01 -34.06
CA ASN A 228 8.49 7.99 -33.07
C ASN A 228 7.21 7.85 -32.22
N ILE A 229 6.17 7.26 -32.84
CA ILE A 229 4.88 7.10 -32.17
C ILE A 229 5.08 6.33 -30.88
N PHE A 230 4.62 6.93 -29.79
CA PHE A 230 4.66 6.31 -28.46
C PHE A 230 3.31 5.70 -28.10
N ALA A 231 2.21 6.45 -28.29
CA ALA A 231 0.89 6.00 -27.89
C ALA A 231 -0.22 6.55 -28.78
N TYR A 232 -1.31 5.80 -28.85
CA TYR A 232 -2.58 6.17 -29.45
C TYR A 232 -3.61 6.36 -28.34
N LEU A 233 -4.35 7.47 -28.34
CA LEU A 233 -5.26 7.84 -27.27
C LEU A 233 -6.72 7.68 -27.73
N TRP A 234 -7.46 6.89 -26.97
CA TRP A 234 -8.81 6.44 -27.31
C TRP A 234 -9.83 6.95 -26.31
N ALA A 235 -11.02 7.38 -26.80
CA ALA A 235 -12.19 7.60 -25.99
C ALA A 235 -13.24 6.50 -26.28
N ARG A 236 -13.94 6.04 -25.27
CA ARG A 236 -15.10 5.17 -25.42
C ARG A 236 -16.22 5.95 -26.09
N THR A 237 -17.12 5.28 -26.80
CA THR A 237 -18.22 5.95 -27.47
C THR A 237 -19.55 5.25 -27.22
N VAL A 238 -20.63 6.02 -27.26
CA VAL A 238 -22.00 5.54 -27.25
C VAL A 238 -22.76 6.16 -28.43
N GLN A 239 -23.70 5.45 -29.00
CA GLN A 239 -24.58 6.00 -30.04
C GLN A 239 -25.73 6.78 -29.36
N TRP A 240 -25.96 8.02 -29.79
CA TRP A 240 -27.06 8.86 -29.31
C TRP A 240 -27.68 9.63 -30.45
N HIS A 241 -28.97 9.39 -30.76
CA HIS A 241 -29.70 10.00 -31.90
C HIS A 241 -28.92 9.89 -33.23
N GLY A 242 -28.35 8.70 -33.49
CA GLY A 242 -27.56 8.44 -34.72
C GLY A 242 -26.16 9.03 -34.75
N ARG A 243 -25.72 9.68 -33.67
CA ARG A 243 -24.41 10.29 -33.56
C ARG A 243 -23.50 9.49 -32.62
N THR A 244 -22.20 9.45 -32.93
CA THR A 244 -21.18 8.79 -32.13
C THR A 244 -20.63 9.77 -31.09
N ILE A 245 -21.00 9.59 -29.84
CA ILE A 245 -20.59 10.46 -28.75
C ILE A 245 -19.30 9.94 -28.09
N PRO A 246 -18.20 10.68 -28.16
CA PRO A 246 -16.99 10.32 -27.46
C PRO A 246 -17.11 10.65 -25.98
N LEU A 247 -16.71 9.70 -25.10
CA LEU A 247 -16.83 9.82 -23.65
C LEU A 247 -15.44 9.98 -23.03
N SER A 248 -15.13 11.19 -22.58
CA SER A 248 -13.90 11.47 -21.84
C SER A 248 -14.18 12.41 -20.67
N PRO A 249 -13.54 12.21 -19.49
CA PRO A 249 -13.72 13.07 -18.33
C PRO A 249 -13.06 14.45 -18.51
N ASN A 250 -12.01 14.52 -19.29
CA ASN A 250 -11.34 15.75 -19.72
C ASN A 250 -10.66 15.53 -21.08
N TRP A 251 -10.11 16.58 -21.67
CA TRP A 251 -9.48 16.56 -22.99
C TRP A 251 -8.02 17.03 -22.97
N TRP A 252 -7.34 16.94 -21.81
CA TRP A 252 -5.93 17.23 -21.70
C TRP A 252 -5.05 16.13 -22.28
N LEU A 253 -4.06 16.52 -23.10
CA LEU A 253 -2.96 15.67 -23.57
C LEU A 253 -1.69 15.92 -22.78
N ALA A 254 -1.41 17.19 -22.51
CA ALA A 254 -0.38 17.63 -21.58
C ALA A 254 -0.93 18.78 -20.75
N ASN A 255 -0.80 18.70 -19.41
CA ASN A 255 -1.26 19.71 -18.49
C ASN A 255 -0.09 20.12 -17.58
N GLY A 256 0.79 20.95 -18.10
CA GLY A 256 2.00 21.47 -17.46
C GLY A 256 2.49 22.72 -18.16
N ASP A 257 3.78 22.98 -18.14
CA ASP A 257 4.40 24.19 -18.71
C ASP A 257 4.10 24.43 -20.19
N LYS A 258 3.90 23.35 -20.94
CA LYS A 258 3.52 23.38 -22.36
C LYS A 258 2.17 22.68 -22.55
N PRO A 259 1.07 23.34 -22.22
CA PRO A 259 -0.24 22.70 -22.22
C PRO A 259 -0.69 22.35 -23.65
N VAL A 260 -1.23 21.13 -23.80
CA VAL A 260 -1.82 20.64 -25.05
C VAL A 260 -3.16 19.99 -24.75
N ALA A 261 -4.18 20.32 -25.51
CA ALA A 261 -5.53 19.80 -25.33
C ALA A 261 -6.16 19.38 -26.64
N VAL A 262 -7.25 18.60 -26.55
CA VAL A 262 -8.08 18.19 -27.68
C VAL A 262 -9.40 18.96 -27.64
N ARG A 263 -9.79 19.57 -28.76
CA ARG A 263 -11.12 20.11 -28.95
C ARG A 263 -11.95 19.15 -29.79
N VAL A 264 -13.10 18.77 -29.24
CA VAL A 264 -14.09 17.95 -29.97
C VAL A 264 -14.90 18.88 -30.89
N ILE A 265 -14.85 18.63 -32.20
CA ILE A 265 -15.62 19.36 -33.20
C ILE A 265 -16.85 18.53 -33.53
N ALA A 266 -18.01 19.03 -33.18
CA ALA A 266 -19.34 18.46 -33.46
C ALA A 266 -19.97 19.18 -34.66
N ASP A 267 -19.57 18.78 -35.87
CA ASP A 267 -20.09 19.35 -37.10
C ASP A 267 -21.59 18.96 -37.23
N PRO A 268 -22.51 19.93 -37.46
CA PRO A 268 -23.93 19.64 -37.55
C PRO A 268 -24.29 18.61 -38.65
N ASP A 269 -23.56 18.59 -39.74
CA ASP A 269 -23.77 17.71 -40.89
C ASP A 269 -23.07 16.33 -40.73
N SER A 270 -22.33 16.11 -39.63
CA SER A 270 -21.63 14.85 -39.37
C SER A 270 -22.22 14.09 -38.20
N THR A 271 -22.25 12.78 -38.33
CA THR A 271 -22.57 11.86 -37.20
C THR A 271 -21.33 11.42 -36.41
N GLN A 272 -20.13 11.75 -36.90
CA GLN A 272 -18.87 11.40 -36.29
C GLN A 272 -18.17 12.65 -35.78
N PRO A 273 -17.55 12.59 -34.55
CA PRO A 273 -16.76 13.69 -34.05
C PRO A 273 -15.45 13.85 -34.82
N ARG A 274 -14.98 15.07 -34.97
CA ARG A 274 -13.59 15.37 -35.39
C ARG A 274 -12.82 15.92 -34.19
N PHE A 275 -11.52 15.79 -34.21
CA PHE A 275 -10.64 16.21 -33.15
C PHE A 275 -9.60 17.19 -33.69
N GLU A 276 -9.38 18.26 -32.93
CA GLU A 276 -8.39 19.29 -33.19
C GLU A 276 -7.46 19.42 -32.04
N ILE A 277 -6.15 19.41 -32.28
CA ILE A 277 -5.14 19.60 -31.25
C ILE A 277 -4.90 21.09 -31.05
N LEU A 278 -4.96 21.55 -29.83
CA LEU A 278 -4.73 22.94 -29.42
C LEU A 278 -3.48 22.99 -28.53
N GLU A 279 -2.55 23.88 -28.86
CA GLU A 279 -1.30 24.04 -28.13
C GLU A 279 -1.19 25.42 -27.51
N GLY A 280 -0.75 25.49 -26.24
CA GLY A 280 -0.45 26.74 -25.55
C GLY A 280 -1.57 27.79 -25.66
N HIS A 281 -1.28 28.91 -26.30
CA HIS A 281 -2.23 30.04 -26.44
C HIS A 281 -3.47 29.69 -27.33
N GLN A 282 -3.43 28.66 -28.13
CA GLN A 282 -4.58 28.23 -28.95
C GLN A 282 -5.72 27.66 -28.08
N ILE A 283 -5.42 27.20 -26.87
CA ILE A 283 -6.43 26.75 -25.93
C ILE A 283 -7.35 27.91 -25.54
N GLY A 284 -6.80 29.12 -25.29
CA GLY A 284 -7.56 30.35 -25.12
C GLY A 284 -8.66 30.25 -24.05
N LYS A 285 -9.92 30.39 -24.51
CA LYS A 285 -11.11 30.27 -23.63
C LYS A 285 -11.71 28.85 -23.59
N TYR A 286 -11.14 27.91 -24.33
CA TYR A 286 -11.57 26.51 -24.28
C TYR A 286 -11.18 25.92 -22.95
N ASP A 287 -12.12 25.23 -22.32
CA ASP A 287 -11.91 24.55 -21.04
C ASP A 287 -11.80 23.03 -21.26
N PRO A 288 -10.58 22.46 -21.29
CA PRO A 288 -10.39 21.03 -21.49
C PRO A 288 -10.87 20.15 -20.31
N ASP A 289 -11.08 20.72 -19.13
CA ASP A 289 -11.65 20.01 -17.98
C ASP A 289 -13.15 19.72 -18.14
N GLN A 290 -13.81 20.43 -19.05
CA GLN A 290 -15.17 20.10 -19.46
C GLN A 290 -15.19 18.86 -20.36
N GLY A 291 -15.18 17.70 -19.72
CA GLY A 291 -15.35 16.42 -20.40
C GLY A 291 -16.76 16.21 -20.95
N THR A 292 -16.89 15.17 -21.76
CA THR A 292 -18.18 14.69 -22.28
C THR A 292 -18.85 13.65 -21.38
N ILE A 293 -18.20 13.31 -20.25
CA ILE A 293 -18.79 12.44 -19.23
C ILE A 293 -18.38 12.89 -17.83
N ILE A 294 -19.35 12.99 -16.93
CA ILE A 294 -19.13 13.36 -15.52
C ILE A 294 -19.91 12.39 -14.65
N ARG A 295 -19.22 11.67 -13.73
CA ARG A 295 -19.82 10.69 -12.80
C ARG A 295 -20.71 9.66 -13.49
N GLY A 296 -20.35 9.24 -14.68
CA GLY A 296 -21.08 8.23 -15.45
C GLY A 296 -22.26 8.77 -16.28
N VAL A 297 -22.53 10.06 -16.24
CA VAL A 297 -23.55 10.74 -17.04
C VAL A 297 -22.88 11.43 -18.22
N GLY A 298 -23.30 11.10 -19.44
CA GLY A 298 -22.76 11.64 -20.68
C GLY A 298 -23.39 12.98 -21.09
N ARG A 299 -22.71 13.72 -21.96
CA ARG A 299 -23.19 14.96 -22.58
C ARG A 299 -22.92 14.92 -24.10
N CYS A 300 -23.95 15.15 -24.89
CA CYS A 300 -23.83 15.22 -26.34
C CYS A 300 -23.11 16.50 -26.77
N PRO A 301 -21.98 16.43 -27.51
CA PRO A 301 -21.27 17.63 -27.96
C PRO A 301 -22.04 18.43 -29.02
N TRP A 302 -22.98 17.82 -29.72
CA TRP A 302 -23.79 18.50 -30.75
C TRP A 302 -24.96 19.31 -30.18
N THR A 303 -25.66 18.74 -29.20
CA THR A 303 -26.92 19.31 -28.73
C THR A 303 -26.81 19.82 -27.27
N GLY A 304 -25.76 19.42 -26.55
CA GLY A 304 -25.62 19.68 -25.10
C GLY A 304 -26.52 18.81 -24.22
N GLU A 305 -27.33 17.91 -24.80
CA GLU A 305 -28.22 17.02 -24.05
C GLU A 305 -27.46 16.07 -23.14
N THR A 306 -28.09 15.77 -22.01
CA THR A 306 -27.59 14.79 -21.05
C THR A 306 -27.94 13.37 -21.48
N ILE A 307 -26.99 12.48 -21.42
CA ILE A 307 -27.14 11.04 -21.70
C ILE A 307 -27.07 10.31 -20.40
N ASP A 308 -28.15 9.62 -20.06
CA ASP A 308 -28.26 8.92 -18.78
C ASP A 308 -27.24 7.81 -18.64
N GLY A 309 -26.70 7.65 -17.40
CA GLY A 309 -25.68 6.64 -17.09
C GLY A 309 -26.17 5.20 -17.25
N ASP A 310 -27.45 4.94 -17.01
CA ASP A 310 -28.02 3.60 -17.17
C ASP A 310 -28.22 3.25 -18.66
N TYR A 311 -28.53 4.24 -19.50
CA TYR A 311 -28.49 4.06 -20.95
C TYR A 311 -27.08 3.66 -21.41
N ILE A 312 -26.05 4.36 -20.95
CA ILE A 312 -24.65 4.06 -21.30
C ILE A 312 -24.28 2.64 -20.87
N LYS A 313 -24.66 2.20 -19.67
CA LYS A 313 -24.43 0.82 -19.20
C LYS A 313 -25.19 -0.20 -20.04
N THR A 314 -26.45 0.08 -20.40
CA THR A 314 -27.26 -0.79 -21.24
C THR A 314 -26.63 -0.99 -22.63
N GLU A 315 -26.17 0.09 -23.25
CA GLU A 315 -25.44 0.01 -24.52
C GLU A 315 -24.12 -0.78 -24.41
N ALA A 316 -23.40 -0.58 -23.29
CA ALA A 316 -22.16 -1.31 -23.00
C ALA A 316 -22.40 -2.82 -22.85
N GLN A 317 -23.38 -3.21 -22.03
CA GLN A 317 -23.73 -4.62 -21.79
C GLN A 317 -24.29 -5.30 -23.03
N ALA A 318 -24.92 -4.54 -23.91
CA ALA A 318 -25.38 -5.03 -25.20
C ALA A 318 -24.26 -5.11 -26.27
N GLY A 319 -23.03 -4.83 -25.93
CA GLY A 319 -21.88 -4.85 -26.83
C GLY A 319 -21.86 -3.70 -27.87
N ARG A 320 -22.64 -2.64 -27.65
CA ARG A 320 -22.74 -1.51 -28.56
C ARG A 320 -21.89 -0.30 -28.16
N MET A 321 -21.20 -0.36 -27.03
CA MET A 321 -20.20 0.64 -26.67
C MET A 321 -18.98 0.51 -27.58
N GLY A 322 -18.73 1.55 -28.36
CA GLY A 322 -17.58 1.64 -29.27
C GLY A 322 -16.38 2.38 -28.67
N GLN A 323 -15.47 2.76 -29.56
CA GLN A 323 -14.32 3.59 -29.24
C GLN A 323 -13.93 4.45 -30.46
N VAL A 324 -13.28 5.58 -30.20
CA VAL A 324 -12.75 6.47 -31.23
C VAL A 324 -11.34 6.89 -30.87
N LEU A 325 -10.43 6.82 -31.85
CA LEU A 325 -9.08 7.37 -31.71
C LEU A 325 -9.16 8.89 -31.80
N TYR A 326 -8.64 9.62 -30.80
CA TYR A 326 -8.76 11.08 -30.79
C TYR A 326 -7.41 11.81 -30.85
N ALA A 327 -6.31 11.16 -30.48
CA ALA A 327 -4.97 11.74 -30.58
C ALA A 327 -3.90 10.66 -30.74
N VAL A 328 -2.76 11.04 -31.31
CA VAL A 328 -1.54 10.23 -31.42
C VAL A 328 -0.41 11.01 -30.76
N ALA A 329 0.32 10.37 -29.85
CA ALA A 329 1.45 10.93 -29.13
C ALA A 329 2.76 10.49 -29.79
N ASP A 330 3.57 11.43 -30.23
CA ASP A 330 4.86 11.23 -30.86
C ASP A 330 5.97 11.70 -29.90
N LYS A 331 6.87 10.78 -29.52
CA LYS A 331 7.95 11.06 -28.57
C LYS A 331 9.12 11.75 -29.29
N LYS A 332 9.42 12.97 -28.86
CA LYS A 332 10.53 13.78 -29.38
C LYS A 332 11.60 14.01 -28.32
N PRO A 333 12.81 14.39 -28.70
CA PRO A 333 13.79 14.92 -27.74
C PRO A 333 13.19 16.12 -26.98
N GLY A 334 13.03 15.96 -25.64
CA GLY A 334 12.50 17.02 -24.79
C GLY A 334 10.96 17.03 -24.58
N GLY A 335 10.25 15.95 -24.92
CA GLY A 335 8.83 15.81 -24.61
C GLY A 335 8.00 15.06 -25.64
N PHE A 336 6.75 15.46 -25.78
CA PHE A 336 5.80 14.86 -26.71
C PHE A 336 5.23 15.91 -27.67
N GLU A 337 5.03 15.52 -28.91
CA GLU A 337 4.19 16.21 -29.87
C GLU A 337 2.91 15.39 -30.08
N PHE A 338 1.81 16.08 -30.30
CA PHE A 338 0.52 15.41 -30.48
C PHE A 338 -0.09 15.81 -31.80
N ARG A 339 -0.74 14.84 -32.44
CA ARG A 339 -1.51 15.09 -33.66
C ARG A 339 -2.87 14.40 -33.63
N ALA A 340 -3.81 14.92 -34.41
CA ALA A 340 -5.03 14.22 -34.69
C ALA A 340 -4.78 12.94 -35.53
N PRO A 341 -5.65 11.92 -35.44
CA PRO A 341 -5.51 10.69 -36.23
C PRO A 341 -5.53 10.96 -37.72
N ALA A 342 -4.57 10.41 -38.47
CA ALA A 342 -4.53 10.42 -39.92
C ALA A 342 -5.39 9.31 -40.51
N LEU A 343 -5.69 9.40 -41.83
CA LEU A 343 -6.45 8.38 -42.51
C LEU A 343 -5.77 6.99 -42.47
N GLU A 344 -4.46 6.98 -42.49
CA GLU A 344 -3.63 5.78 -42.44
C GLU A 344 -3.74 5.08 -41.08
N ASP A 345 -3.79 5.86 -39.98
CA ASP A 345 -4.02 5.31 -38.63
C ASP A 345 -5.37 4.58 -38.56
N LEU A 346 -6.42 5.23 -39.09
CA LEU A 346 -7.78 4.67 -39.10
C LEU A 346 -7.89 3.42 -39.98
N LYS A 347 -7.21 3.42 -41.14
CA LYS A 347 -7.14 2.23 -42.01
C LYS A 347 -6.41 1.08 -41.34
N ALA A 348 -5.32 1.37 -40.59
CA ALA A 348 -4.56 0.36 -39.87
C ALA A 348 -5.38 -0.26 -38.72
N VAL A 349 -6.16 0.54 -38.00
CA VAL A 349 -7.09 0.05 -36.97
C VAL A 349 -8.12 -0.91 -37.61
N LYS A 350 -8.77 -0.51 -38.70
CA LYS A 350 -9.75 -1.39 -39.40
C LYS A 350 -9.11 -2.68 -39.91
N ARG A 351 -7.85 -2.61 -40.40
CA ARG A 351 -7.09 -3.80 -40.81
C ARG A 351 -6.86 -4.72 -39.61
N ALA A 352 -6.47 -4.16 -38.44
CA ALA A 352 -6.26 -4.95 -37.23
C ALA A 352 -7.55 -5.63 -36.77
N GLU A 353 -8.68 -4.93 -36.79
CA GLU A 353 -10.00 -5.49 -36.46
C GLU A 353 -10.37 -6.67 -37.38
N LYS A 354 -10.15 -6.50 -38.68
CA LYS A 354 -10.40 -7.58 -39.65
C LYS A 354 -9.51 -8.79 -39.39
N THR A 355 -8.20 -8.58 -39.18
CA THR A 355 -7.26 -9.68 -38.94
C THR A 355 -7.57 -10.39 -37.62
N LEU A 356 -7.98 -9.63 -36.57
CA LEU A 356 -8.41 -10.26 -35.32
C LEU A 356 -9.61 -11.19 -35.55
N LEU A 357 -10.63 -10.76 -36.31
CA LEU A 357 -11.79 -11.58 -36.63
C LEU A 357 -11.41 -12.89 -37.36
N GLU A 358 -10.43 -12.81 -38.26
CA GLU A 358 -9.92 -13.98 -38.99
C GLU A 358 -9.13 -14.94 -38.08
N LYS A 359 -8.26 -14.41 -37.19
CA LYS A 359 -7.39 -15.21 -36.30
C LYS A 359 -8.07 -15.70 -35.01
N LYS A 360 -9.07 -14.98 -34.51
CA LYS A 360 -9.72 -15.23 -33.24
C LYS A 360 -10.21 -16.67 -33.05
N PRO A 361 -10.90 -17.33 -34.03
CA PRO A 361 -11.34 -18.71 -33.89
C PRO A 361 -10.18 -19.70 -33.67
N GLU A 362 -9.12 -19.53 -34.45
CA GLU A 362 -7.91 -20.37 -34.32
C GLU A 362 -7.21 -20.14 -32.96
N TRP A 363 -7.07 -18.88 -32.56
CA TRP A 363 -6.44 -18.53 -31.29
C TRP A 363 -7.21 -19.02 -30.07
N ILE A 364 -8.56 -19.04 -30.15
CA ILE A 364 -9.41 -19.65 -29.12
C ILE A 364 -9.16 -21.16 -29.06
N ALA A 365 -9.21 -21.84 -30.21
CA ALA A 365 -9.00 -23.29 -30.28
C ALA A 365 -7.62 -23.72 -29.76
N ASN A 366 -6.61 -22.88 -30.01
CA ASN A 366 -5.23 -23.13 -29.57
C ASN A 366 -4.93 -22.58 -28.16
N GLY A 367 -5.90 -21.96 -27.47
CA GLY A 367 -5.73 -21.37 -26.14
C GLY A 367 -4.70 -20.24 -26.10
N LEU A 368 -4.67 -19.34 -27.10
CA LEU A 368 -3.71 -18.23 -27.19
C LEU A 368 -4.22 -16.93 -26.59
N ILE A 369 -5.53 -16.75 -26.50
CA ILE A 369 -6.19 -15.57 -25.94
C ILE A 369 -7.16 -15.94 -24.81
N PRO A 370 -7.34 -15.08 -23.78
CA PRO A 370 -8.16 -15.40 -22.62
C PRO A 370 -9.64 -15.10 -22.89
N ILE A 371 -10.44 -16.15 -23.03
CA ILE A 371 -11.89 -16.07 -23.22
C ILE A 371 -12.68 -16.41 -21.94
N GLU A 372 -11.98 -16.68 -20.88
CA GLU A 372 -12.59 -16.99 -19.57
C GLU A 372 -13.47 -15.82 -19.13
N ALA A 373 -14.61 -16.14 -18.54
CA ALA A 373 -15.53 -15.14 -18.03
C ALA A 373 -14.88 -14.31 -16.91
N PHE A 374 -15.10 -13.01 -16.92
CA PHE A 374 -14.75 -12.16 -15.78
C PHE A 374 -15.68 -12.51 -14.62
N PRO A 375 -15.15 -12.92 -13.45
CA PRO A 375 -15.98 -13.38 -12.35
C PRO A 375 -16.77 -12.23 -11.70
N GLU A 376 -18.01 -12.49 -11.32
CA GLU A 376 -18.73 -11.60 -10.42
C GLU A 376 -18.02 -11.60 -9.07
N GLY A 377 -17.71 -10.40 -8.55
CA GLY A 377 -16.93 -10.24 -7.34
C GLY A 377 -17.15 -8.90 -6.67
N ASN A 378 -16.12 -8.39 -6.04
CA ASN A 378 -16.16 -7.07 -5.39
C ASN A 378 -16.21 -5.91 -6.38
N ASP A 379 -15.68 -6.11 -7.56
CA ASP A 379 -15.63 -5.09 -8.62
C ASP A 379 -16.34 -5.56 -9.88
N ASN A 380 -17.60 -5.22 -10.01
CA ASN A 380 -18.44 -5.57 -11.17
C ASN A 380 -18.46 -4.50 -12.27
N ARG A 381 -17.65 -3.43 -12.14
CA ARG A 381 -17.57 -2.36 -13.14
C ARG A 381 -17.19 -2.87 -14.53
N PRO A 382 -16.25 -3.82 -14.71
CA PRO A 382 -15.97 -4.37 -16.03
C PRO A 382 -17.21 -4.95 -16.71
N ILE A 383 -17.98 -5.76 -16.00
CA ILE A 383 -19.23 -6.37 -16.54
C ILE A 383 -20.24 -5.29 -16.89
N LEU A 384 -20.44 -4.31 -15.99
CA LEU A 384 -21.39 -3.21 -16.19
C LEU A 384 -21.08 -2.37 -17.44
N TYR A 385 -19.81 -2.29 -17.83
CA TYR A 385 -19.35 -1.51 -18.96
C TYR A 385 -18.86 -2.37 -20.14
N GLY A 386 -19.43 -3.59 -20.28
CA GLY A 386 -19.30 -4.41 -21.48
C GLY A 386 -17.97 -5.13 -21.64
N MET A 387 -17.39 -5.56 -20.51
CA MET A 387 -16.19 -6.40 -20.49
C MET A 387 -16.47 -7.70 -19.71
N PRO A 388 -17.32 -8.62 -20.25
CA PRO A 388 -17.72 -9.84 -19.58
C PRO A 388 -16.65 -10.95 -19.59
N THR A 389 -15.61 -10.84 -20.40
CA THR A 389 -14.49 -11.78 -20.47
C THR A 389 -13.14 -11.06 -20.31
N TRP A 390 -12.09 -11.81 -20.00
CA TRP A 390 -10.74 -11.23 -19.90
C TRP A 390 -10.24 -10.70 -21.25
N ALA A 391 -10.68 -11.25 -22.38
CA ALA A 391 -10.36 -10.71 -23.71
C ALA A 391 -10.96 -9.30 -23.93
N ASP A 392 -12.08 -8.97 -23.29
CA ASP A 392 -12.76 -7.68 -23.47
C ASP A 392 -12.05 -6.52 -22.77
N PHE A 393 -11.05 -6.82 -21.92
CA PHE A 393 -10.15 -5.79 -21.36
C PHE A 393 -9.25 -5.15 -22.42
N TYR A 394 -9.22 -5.70 -23.63
CA TYR A 394 -8.41 -5.21 -24.74
C TYR A 394 -9.31 -4.69 -25.86
N SER A 395 -8.90 -3.59 -26.49
CA SER A 395 -9.50 -3.18 -27.77
C SER A 395 -9.16 -4.21 -28.85
N PRO A 396 -9.85 -4.21 -29.99
CA PRO A 396 -9.55 -5.18 -31.05
C PRO A 396 -8.07 -5.19 -31.45
N ARG A 397 -7.45 -4.01 -31.64
CA ARG A 397 -6.02 -3.93 -31.98
C ARG A 397 -5.13 -4.36 -30.81
N GLN A 398 -5.46 -3.98 -29.57
CA GLN A 398 -4.74 -4.44 -28.40
C GLN A 398 -4.83 -5.98 -28.23
N LEU A 399 -6.00 -6.57 -28.47
CA LEU A 399 -6.17 -8.04 -28.40
C LEU A 399 -5.40 -8.75 -29.51
N LEU A 400 -5.38 -8.16 -30.72
CA LEU A 400 -4.55 -8.65 -31.83
C LEU A 400 -3.07 -8.67 -31.43
N VAL A 401 -2.59 -7.59 -30.83
CA VAL A 401 -1.20 -7.47 -30.29
C VAL A 401 -0.91 -8.56 -29.28
N MET A 402 -1.73 -8.70 -28.27
CA MET A 402 -1.52 -9.69 -27.19
C MET A 402 -1.60 -11.12 -27.70
N GLY A 403 -2.50 -11.40 -28.66
CA GLY A 403 -2.59 -12.68 -29.33
C GLY A 403 -1.34 -12.99 -30.17
N MET A 404 -0.81 -12.00 -30.91
CA MET A 404 0.45 -12.14 -31.65
C MET A 404 1.65 -12.37 -30.72
N PHE A 405 1.69 -11.69 -29.56
CA PHE A 405 2.73 -11.91 -28.56
C PHE A 405 2.67 -13.35 -28.03
N SER A 406 1.48 -13.84 -27.70
CA SER A 406 1.29 -15.20 -27.22
C SER A 406 1.66 -16.26 -28.29
N GLU A 407 1.23 -16.03 -29.55
CA GLU A 407 1.52 -16.90 -30.70
C GLU A 407 3.03 -16.99 -30.97
N THR A 408 3.70 -15.83 -31.11
CA THR A 408 5.13 -15.76 -31.41
C THR A 408 6.00 -16.23 -30.24
N LEU A 409 5.59 -16.01 -28.99
CA LEU A 409 6.30 -16.56 -27.83
C LEU A 409 6.25 -18.11 -27.81
N ARG A 410 5.11 -18.67 -28.21
CA ARG A 410 4.98 -20.14 -28.35
C ARG A 410 5.85 -20.70 -29.49
N GLU A 411 5.96 -19.99 -30.59
CA GLU A 411 6.80 -20.37 -31.74
C GLU A 411 8.30 -20.19 -31.47
N LEU A 412 8.67 -19.32 -30.54
CA LEU A 412 10.06 -19.00 -30.23
C LEU A 412 10.82 -20.26 -29.75
N LYS A 413 11.81 -20.66 -30.54
CA LYS A 413 12.71 -21.77 -30.21
C LYS A 413 13.92 -21.24 -29.46
N ILE A 414 13.93 -21.47 -28.13
CA ILE A 414 15.06 -21.12 -27.28
C ILE A 414 16.08 -22.26 -27.34
N GLU A 415 17.18 -22.03 -28.02
CA GLU A 415 18.25 -23.02 -28.24
C GLU A 415 19.25 -22.96 -27.07
N VAL A 416 18.82 -23.47 -25.92
CA VAL A 416 19.61 -23.65 -24.71
C VAL A 416 19.50 -25.11 -24.28
N GLU A 417 20.63 -25.82 -24.14
CA GLU A 417 20.63 -27.25 -23.81
C GLU A 417 19.99 -27.56 -22.44
N ASN A 418 20.33 -26.77 -21.43
CA ASN A 418 19.79 -26.94 -20.08
C ASN A 418 18.32 -26.55 -20.03
N GLU A 419 17.47 -27.52 -19.75
CA GLU A 419 16.00 -27.36 -19.67
C GLU A 419 15.58 -26.36 -18.60
N HIS A 420 16.14 -26.42 -17.39
CA HIS A 420 15.83 -25.47 -16.32
C HIS A 420 16.20 -24.02 -16.70
N HIS A 421 17.31 -23.85 -17.40
CA HIS A 421 17.74 -22.54 -17.91
C HIS A 421 16.76 -22.03 -18.99
N ARG A 422 16.38 -22.89 -19.93
CA ARG A 422 15.38 -22.57 -20.96
C ARG A 422 14.03 -22.20 -20.35
N ASN A 423 13.61 -22.93 -19.31
CA ASN A 423 12.36 -22.65 -18.59
C ASN A 423 12.42 -21.32 -17.82
N ALA A 424 13.57 -20.98 -17.25
CA ALA A 424 13.78 -19.67 -16.61
C ALA A 424 13.63 -18.54 -17.63
N ILE A 425 14.30 -18.60 -18.79
CA ILE A 425 14.15 -17.60 -19.85
C ILE A 425 12.68 -17.43 -20.24
N ARG A 426 11.95 -18.53 -20.49
CA ARG A 426 10.52 -18.48 -20.84
C ARG A 426 9.67 -17.83 -19.77
N THR A 427 9.98 -18.07 -18.49
CA THR A 427 9.24 -17.45 -17.37
C THR A 427 9.39 -15.94 -17.39
N TYR A 428 10.59 -15.40 -17.57
CA TYR A 428 10.80 -13.96 -17.66
C TYR A 428 10.19 -13.33 -18.92
N LEU A 429 10.20 -14.03 -20.05
CA LEU A 429 9.49 -13.58 -21.25
C LEU A 429 7.96 -13.60 -21.03
N GLY A 430 7.44 -14.55 -20.25
CA GLY A 430 6.05 -14.55 -19.78
C GLY A 430 5.72 -13.32 -18.93
N PHE A 431 6.64 -12.88 -18.08
CA PHE A 431 6.48 -11.63 -17.31
C PHE A 431 6.55 -10.38 -18.20
N ALA A 432 7.34 -10.40 -19.27
CA ALA A 432 7.34 -9.32 -20.24
C ALA A 432 5.99 -9.23 -21.00
N LEU A 433 5.35 -10.37 -21.24
CA LEU A 433 3.97 -10.40 -21.77
C LEU A 433 2.98 -9.81 -20.77
N ASP A 434 3.04 -10.19 -19.48
CA ASP A 434 2.18 -9.65 -18.43
C ASP A 434 2.40 -8.14 -18.23
N LYS A 435 3.65 -7.68 -18.25
CA LYS A 435 3.96 -6.25 -18.19
C LYS A 435 3.36 -5.51 -19.40
N SER A 436 3.44 -6.09 -20.59
CA SER A 436 2.80 -5.53 -21.76
C SER A 436 1.27 -5.47 -21.60
N SER A 437 0.65 -6.49 -21.03
CA SER A 437 -0.81 -6.56 -20.83
C SER A 437 -1.33 -5.45 -19.92
N VAL A 438 -0.62 -5.14 -18.86
CA VAL A 438 -1.00 -4.15 -17.82
C VAL A 438 -0.95 -2.72 -18.35
N TYR A 439 -0.04 -2.43 -19.29
CA TYR A 439 0.11 -1.10 -19.87
C TYR A 439 -0.62 -0.92 -21.20
N ASN A 440 -1.08 -2.01 -21.83
CA ASN A 440 -1.73 -1.99 -23.13
C ASN A 440 -3.13 -2.63 -23.10
N CYS A 441 -3.97 -2.16 -22.18
CA CYS A 441 -5.35 -2.60 -22.06
C CYS A 441 -6.32 -1.40 -22.03
N ARG A 442 -7.62 -1.66 -22.16
CA ARG A 442 -8.68 -0.61 -22.16
C ARG A 442 -8.87 0.06 -20.79
N THR A 443 -8.14 -0.34 -19.79
CA THR A 443 -8.15 0.18 -18.44
C THR A 443 -6.81 0.83 -18.05
N SER A 444 -5.81 0.83 -18.94
CA SER A 444 -4.65 1.74 -18.86
C SER A 444 -5.06 3.17 -19.23
N ARG A 445 -4.32 4.17 -18.79
CA ARG A 445 -4.65 5.56 -19.11
C ARG A 445 -3.42 6.37 -19.53
N TRP A 446 -3.67 7.46 -20.27
CA TRP A 446 -2.70 8.51 -20.47
C TRP A 446 -2.76 9.49 -19.28
N HIS A 447 -1.64 9.77 -18.64
CA HIS A 447 -1.52 10.73 -17.56
C HIS A 447 -1.04 12.07 -18.11
N SER A 448 -1.94 13.04 -18.24
CA SER A 448 -1.66 14.32 -18.93
C SER A 448 -0.66 15.22 -18.20
N VAL A 449 -0.57 15.17 -16.87
CA VAL A 449 0.37 15.97 -16.09
C VAL A 449 1.81 15.46 -16.24
N ARG A 450 1.98 14.13 -16.16
CA ARG A 450 3.30 13.47 -16.32
C ARG A 450 3.64 13.11 -17.76
N THR A 451 2.69 13.19 -18.67
CA THR A 451 2.81 12.73 -20.08
C THR A 451 3.35 11.30 -20.20
N VAL A 452 2.79 10.38 -19.42
CA VAL A 452 3.17 8.98 -19.39
C VAL A 452 1.96 8.05 -19.54
N MET A 453 2.21 6.80 -19.92
CA MET A 453 1.20 5.75 -19.84
C MET A 453 1.15 5.21 -18.40
N ALA A 454 0.00 5.29 -17.78
CA ALA A 454 -0.26 4.70 -16.48
C ALA A 454 -0.87 3.30 -16.61
N PRO A 455 -0.43 2.35 -15.77
CA PRO A 455 -0.88 0.96 -15.85
C PRO A 455 -2.31 0.75 -15.33
N GLN A 456 -2.86 -0.44 -15.58
CA GLN A 456 -4.15 -0.87 -15.01
C GLN A 456 -4.18 -0.76 -13.49
N PHE A 457 -3.12 -1.20 -12.81
CA PHE A 457 -3.07 -1.30 -11.36
C PHE A 457 -2.34 -0.12 -10.69
N GLU A 458 -2.75 1.11 -10.99
CA GLU A 458 -2.45 2.28 -10.12
C GLU A 458 -3.18 2.18 -8.78
N ARG A 459 -4.30 1.45 -8.76
CA ARG A 459 -5.11 1.14 -7.59
C ARG A 459 -5.35 -0.36 -7.51
N HIS A 460 -5.73 -0.84 -6.33
CA HIS A 460 -6.03 -2.26 -6.10
C HIS A 460 -7.48 -2.61 -6.53
N ASP A 461 -7.86 -2.19 -7.74
CA ASP A 461 -9.18 -2.45 -8.33
C ASP A 461 -9.12 -2.45 -9.88
N PHE A 462 -10.19 -2.89 -10.53
CA PHE A 462 -10.38 -2.78 -11.98
C PHE A 462 -11.07 -1.47 -12.34
N SER A 463 -10.41 -0.33 -12.03
CA SER A 463 -10.98 0.98 -12.29
C SER A 463 -11.29 1.19 -13.78
N PHE A 464 -12.59 1.35 -14.08
CA PHE A 464 -13.04 1.60 -15.45
C PHE A 464 -12.54 2.96 -15.96
N LYS A 465 -12.04 2.99 -17.18
CA LYS A 465 -11.54 4.21 -17.84
C LYS A 465 -12.39 4.56 -19.05
N TRP A 466 -12.83 5.81 -19.13
CA TRP A 466 -13.56 6.35 -20.29
C TRP A 466 -12.62 6.66 -21.45
N SER A 467 -11.39 7.06 -21.14
CA SER A 467 -10.30 7.27 -22.07
C SER A 467 -9.14 6.35 -21.71
N HIS A 468 -8.53 5.72 -22.70
CA HIS A 468 -7.40 4.83 -22.49
C HIS A 468 -6.29 5.08 -23.51
N GLY A 469 -5.07 4.67 -23.13
CA GLY A 469 -3.92 4.69 -24.01
C GLY A 469 -3.64 3.31 -24.60
N GLU A 470 -3.04 3.30 -25.76
CA GLU A 470 -2.56 2.12 -26.45
C GLU A 470 -1.14 2.40 -26.96
N PHE A 471 -0.18 1.59 -26.57
CA PHE A 471 1.19 1.74 -27.05
C PHE A 471 1.36 1.42 -28.54
N ASP A 472 2.39 2.01 -29.18
CA ASP A 472 2.93 1.44 -30.42
C ASP A 472 3.57 0.09 -30.10
N ALA A 473 2.82 -0.97 -30.31
CA ALA A 473 3.23 -2.33 -29.98
C ALA A 473 4.23 -2.93 -30.99
N ALA A 474 4.32 -2.38 -32.19
CA ALA A 474 5.26 -2.86 -33.20
C ALA A 474 6.72 -2.45 -32.88
N GLY A 475 6.92 -1.31 -32.23
CA GLY A 475 8.25 -0.76 -32.02
C GLY A 475 8.67 -0.59 -30.58
N ASN A 476 7.75 -0.29 -29.68
CA ASN A 476 8.09 0.22 -28.35
C ASN A 476 7.70 -0.71 -27.19
N LEU A 477 6.49 -1.27 -27.20
CA LEU A 477 5.93 -1.94 -26.01
C LEU A 477 6.74 -3.16 -25.57
N LEU A 478 6.94 -4.13 -26.46
CA LEU A 478 7.57 -5.40 -26.10
C LEU A 478 9.07 -5.25 -25.80
N PRO A 479 9.89 -4.50 -26.59
CA PRO A 479 11.28 -4.22 -26.25
C PRO A 479 11.43 -3.57 -24.87
N TRP A 480 10.58 -2.56 -24.57
CA TRP A 480 10.56 -1.91 -23.27
C TRP A 480 10.22 -2.90 -22.14
N ALA A 481 9.20 -3.75 -22.32
CA ALA A 481 8.81 -4.71 -21.29
C ALA A 481 9.90 -5.76 -21.02
N ILE A 482 10.60 -6.23 -22.07
CA ILE A 482 11.72 -7.16 -21.96
C ILE A 482 12.86 -6.53 -21.16
N GLU A 483 13.25 -5.30 -21.51
CA GLU A 483 14.35 -4.61 -20.82
C GLU A 483 14.02 -4.36 -19.35
N GLN A 484 12.79 -3.91 -19.04
CA GLN A 484 12.34 -3.72 -17.65
C GLN A 484 12.42 -5.02 -16.83
N VAL A 485 12.08 -6.16 -17.42
CA VAL A 485 12.15 -7.46 -16.73
C VAL A 485 13.60 -7.92 -16.58
N ALA A 486 14.44 -7.71 -17.60
CA ALA A 486 15.86 -8.07 -17.54
C ALA A 486 16.62 -7.20 -16.52
N ASP A 487 16.35 -5.89 -16.49
CA ASP A 487 16.94 -4.98 -15.51
C ASP A 487 16.50 -5.33 -14.08
N ALA A 488 15.22 -5.63 -13.88
CA ALA A 488 14.71 -6.08 -12.58
C ALA A 488 15.40 -7.37 -12.13
N PHE A 489 15.56 -8.34 -13.03
CA PHE A 489 16.28 -9.57 -12.73
C PHE A 489 17.76 -9.31 -12.39
N GLN A 490 18.43 -8.45 -13.16
CA GLN A 490 19.83 -8.07 -12.92
C GLN A 490 19.97 -7.43 -11.53
N GLY A 491 19.11 -6.46 -11.20
CA GLY A 491 19.11 -5.81 -9.90
C GLY A 491 18.84 -6.78 -8.73
N ILE A 492 17.94 -7.77 -8.92
CA ILE A 492 17.73 -8.84 -7.94
C ILE A 492 19.02 -9.64 -7.73
N CYS A 493 19.73 -9.99 -8.82
CA CYS A 493 21.01 -10.69 -8.72
C CYS A 493 22.07 -9.86 -8.01
N GLU A 494 22.15 -8.55 -8.24
CA GLU A 494 23.09 -7.65 -7.58
C GLU A 494 22.86 -7.58 -6.07
N LEU A 495 21.60 -7.66 -5.62
CA LEU A 495 21.26 -7.73 -4.20
C LEU A 495 21.63 -9.09 -3.57
N VAL A 496 21.59 -10.18 -4.33
CA VAL A 496 21.96 -11.54 -3.86
C VAL A 496 23.46 -11.79 -3.95
N TYR A 497 24.09 -11.28 -5.01
CA TYR A 497 25.50 -11.54 -5.36
C TYR A 497 26.27 -10.22 -5.54
N PRO A 498 26.76 -9.59 -4.49
CA PRO A 498 27.56 -8.37 -4.63
C PRO A 498 28.85 -8.64 -5.42
N ALA A 499 29.20 -7.74 -6.33
CA ALA A 499 30.27 -7.87 -7.33
C ALA A 499 31.67 -8.18 -6.77
N ASN A 500 31.92 -7.90 -5.51
CA ASN A 500 33.24 -8.03 -4.88
C ASN A 500 33.42 -9.31 -4.04
N SER A 501 32.53 -10.28 -4.11
CA SER A 501 32.67 -11.50 -3.32
C SER A 501 33.40 -12.60 -4.10
N SER A 502 34.66 -12.86 -3.74
CA SER A 502 35.43 -14.06 -4.13
C SER A 502 34.74 -15.38 -3.70
N PHE A 503 33.65 -15.29 -2.99
CA PHE A 503 32.75 -16.37 -2.53
C PHE A 503 31.71 -16.82 -3.58
N PHE A 504 31.74 -16.26 -4.79
CA PHE A 504 30.67 -16.46 -5.78
C PHE A 504 30.40 -17.95 -6.10
N SER A 505 31.44 -18.75 -6.32
CA SER A 505 31.26 -20.16 -6.67
C SER A 505 30.81 -21.04 -5.50
N VAL A 506 31.34 -20.78 -4.30
CA VAL A 506 30.96 -21.54 -3.09
C VAL A 506 29.59 -21.14 -2.56
N LYS A 507 29.24 -19.85 -2.62
CA LYS A 507 27.93 -19.34 -2.20
C LYS A 507 26.81 -19.81 -3.14
N LYS A 508 27.08 -19.88 -4.46
CA LYS A 508 26.11 -20.33 -5.47
C LYS A 508 25.65 -21.77 -5.25
N GLN A 509 26.57 -22.70 -5.05
CA GLN A 509 26.22 -24.12 -4.82
C GLN A 509 25.40 -24.30 -3.54
N LYS A 510 25.73 -23.55 -2.48
CA LYS A 510 25.03 -23.60 -1.21
C LYS A 510 23.62 -23.00 -1.27
N LEU A 511 23.38 -21.92 -2.03
CA LEU A 511 22.09 -21.25 -2.08
C LEU A 511 21.01 -22.08 -2.78
N ILE A 512 21.36 -22.85 -3.81
CA ILE A 512 20.40 -23.66 -4.58
C ILE A 512 19.73 -24.71 -3.69
N ASP A 513 20.48 -25.34 -2.79
CA ASP A 513 20.00 -26.40 -1.93
C ASP A 513 19.16 -25.87 -0.75
N HIS A 514 19.14 -24.55 -0.57
CA HIS A 514 18.46 -23.87 0.54
C HIS A 514 17.15 -23.17 0.16
N ILE A 515 16.65 -23.35 -1.07
CA ILE A 515 15.43 -22.68 -1.53
C ILE A 515 14.36 -23.72 -1.88
N THR A 516 13.19 -23.56 -1.29
CA THR A 516 11.99 -24.33 -1.63
C THR A 516 10.83 -23.38 -1.88
N VAL A 517 10.30 -23.41 -3.10
CA VAL A 517 9.08 -22.67 -3.47
C VAL A 517 7.94 -23.66 -3.63
N LEU A 518 6.87 -23.41 -2.88
CA LEU A 518 5.67 -24.24 -2.85
C LEU A 518 4.45 -23.44 -3.33
N ARG A 519 3.49 -24.15 -3.90
CA ARG A 519 2.15 -23.61 -4.19
C ARG A 519 1.13 -24.37 -3.36
N GLY A 520 0.44 -23.70 -2.45
CA GLY A 520 -0.59 -24.33 -1.62
C GLY A 520 -1.16 -23.43 -0.55
N SER A 521 -2.23 -23.88 0.07
CA SER A 521 -2.85 -23.18 1.20
C SER A 521 -1.96 -23.22 2.44
N ALA A 522 -1.76 -22.08 3.10
CA ALA A 522 -1.08 -21.97 4.39
C ALA A 522 -1.78 -22.78 5.50
N GLY A 523 -3.06 -23.11 5.32
CA GLY A 523 -3.80 -24.01 6.23
C GLY A 523 -3.60 -25.50 5.96
N LYS A 524 -2.74 -25.88 4.99
CA LYS A 524 -2.49 -27.28 4.60
C LYS A 524 -1.03 -27.46 4.17
N LEU A 525 -0.09 -27.34 5.10
CA LEU A 525 1.36 -27.47 4.84
C LEU A 525 1.83 -28.93 4.95
N ASN A 526 1.09 -29.87 4.36
CA ASN A 526 1.29 -31.31 4.52
C ASN A 526 2.68 -31.82 4.10
N ASN A 527 3.33 -31.10 3.18
CA ASN A 527 4.67 -31.44 2.68
C ASN A 527 5.81 -31.00 3.60
N LEU A 528 5.47 -30.32 4.71
CA LEU A 528 6.44 -29.81 5.68
C LEU A 528 6.39 -30.62 6.97
N SER A 529 7.57 -30.99 7.48
CA SER A 529 7.70 -31.81 8.69
C SER A 529 7.35 -31.00 9.94
N ASN A 530 6.91 -31.67 10.99
CA ASN A 530 6.66 -31.07 12.29
C ASN A 530 7.97 -30.52 12.87
N ASN A 531 7.89 -29.38 13.58
CA ASN A 531 8.99 -28.83 14.38
C ASN A 531 10.28 -28.57 13.57
N SER A 532 10.17 -28.19 12.28
CA SER A 532 11.31 -28.10 11.35
C SER A 532 11.81 -26.66 11.11
N PHE A 533 11.06 -25.64 11.53
CA PHE A 533 11.41 -24.25 11.26
C PHE A 533 11.82 -23.51 12.53
N HIS A 534 12.99 -22.86 12.51
CA HIS A 534 13.47 -22.00 13.58
C HIS A 534 12.73 -20.68 13.63
N ASN A 535 12.38 -20.14 12.44
CA ASN A 535 11.62 -18.92 12.30
C ASN A 535 10.52 -19.07 11.26
N ILE A 536 9.34 -18.54 11.58
CA ILE A 536 8.28 -18.25 10.63
C ILE A 536 8.03 -16.74 10.71
N THR A 537 8.34 -16.04 9.64
CA THR A 537 8.00 -14.62 9.50
C THR A 537 6.95 -14.50 8.40
N VAL A 538 5.83 -13.86 8.71
CA VAL A 538 4.66 -13.86 7.84
C VAL A 538 3.97 -12.50 7.80
N ASP A 539 3.53 -12.13 6.61
CA ASP A 539 2.63 -11.01 6.34
C ASP A 539 1.30 -11.56 5.80
N PRO A 540 0.37 -11.98 6.68
CA PRO A 540 -0.87 -12.62 6.25
C PRO A 540 -1.81 -11.63 5.56
N PRO A 541 -2.76 -12.08 4.73
CA PRO A 541 -3.76 -11.20 4.13
C PRO A 541 -4.54 -10.39 5.18
N TYR A 542 -4.69 -9.07 4.95
CA TYR A 542 -5.29 -8.15 5.90
C TYR A 542 -6.80 -8.06 5.74
N TYR A 543 -7.49 -9.02 6.28
CA TYR A 543 -8.94 -9.07 6.40
C TYR A 543 -9.66 -8.78 5.06
N ASP A 544 -10.08 -7.54 4.78
CA ASP A 544 -10.84 -7.14 3.58
C ASP A 544 -10.11 -6.15 2.64
N ASN A 545 -8.80 -5.92 2.86
CA ASN A 545 -8.07 -4.86 2.15
C ASN A 545 -7.81 -5.13 0.67
N VAL A 546 -7.35 -6.34 0.31
CA VAL A 546 -6.97 -6.70 -1.06
C VAL A 546 -7.52 -8.07 -1.41
N GLN A 547 -8.18 -8.18 -2.56
CA GLN A 547 -8.72 -9.41 -3.11
C GLN A 547 -7.70 -9.99 -4.11
N TYR A 548 -6.65 -10.61 -3.60
CA TYR A 548 -5.49 -11.03 -4.42
C TYR A 548 -5.88 -11.98 -5.55
N ALA A 549 -6.74 -12.96 -5.28
CA ALA A 549 -7.17 -13.92 -6.28
C ALA A 549 -7.97 -13.26 -7.41
N GLU A 550 -8.89 -12.33 -7.08
CA GLU A 550 -9.66 -11.59 -8.09
C GLU A 550 -8.74 -10.73 -8.98
N LEU A 551 -7.81 -10.00 -8.36
CA LEU A 551 -6.90 -9.11 -9.10
C LEU A 551 -5.88 -9.88 -9.93
N SER A 552 -5.35 -10.98 -9.41
CA SER A 552 -4.33 -11.77 -10.08
C SER A 552 -4.85 -12.59 -11.26
N ASP A 553 -6.15 -12.79 -11.39
CA ASP A 553 -6.75 -13.43 -12.57
C ASP A 553 -6.36 -12.72 -13.87
N PHE A 554 -6.18 -11.39 -13.82
CA PHE A 554 -5.72 -10.60 -14.97
C PHE A 554 -4.38 -11.11 -15.53
N PHE A 555 -3.46 -11.52 -14.66
CA PHE A 555 -2.16 -12.10 -15.03
C PHE A 555 -2.24 -13.61 -15.22
N TYR A 556 -3.03 -14.27 -14.37
CA TYR A 556 -3.17 -15.72 -14.39
C TYR A 556 -3.55 -16.24 -15.78
N VAL A 557 -4.52 -15.59 -16.42
CA VAL A 557 -5.00 -16.03 -17.74
C VAL A 557 -3.94 -15.94 -18.83
N TRP A 558 -2.98 -15.02 -18.74
CA TRP A 558 -1.85 -14.91 -19.65
C TRP A 558 -0.70 -15.84 -19.28
N LEU A 559 -0.34 -15.91 -17.98
CA LEU A 559 0.72 -16.82 -17.50
C LEU A 559 0.37 -18.29 -17.78
N LYS A 560 -0.89 -18.67 -17.58
CA LYS A 560 -1.37 -20.02 -17.91
C LYS A 560 -1.07 -20.38 -19.38
N ARG A 561 -1.18 -19.41 -20.29
CA ARG A 561 -0.95 -19.57 -21.73
C ARG A 561 0.52 -19.54 -22.12
N SER A 562 1.30 -18.70 -21.46
CA SER A 562 2.72 -18.49 -21.79
C SER A 562 3.64 -19.48 -21.07
N VAL A 563 3.40 -19.74 -19.78
CA VAL A 563 4.29 -20.55 -18.91
C VAL A 563 3.60 -21.72 -18.20
N GLY A 564 2.28 -21.88 -18.33
CA GLY A 564 1.53 -22.93 -17.64
C GLY A 564 2.03 -24.33 -17.92
N HIS A 565 2.57 -24.60 -19.11
CA HIS A 565 3.18 -25.89 -19.45
C HIS A 565 4.50 -26.17 -18.70
N LEU A 566 5.15 -25.13 -18.15
CA LEU A 566 6.36 -25.25 -17.33
C LEU A 566 6.03 -25.60 -15.87
N PHE A 567 4.83 -25.22 -15.42
CA PHE A 567 4.33 -25.38 -14.06
C PHE A 567 2.91 -25.94 -14.06
N PRO A 568 2.70 -27.15 -14.62
CA PRO A 568 1.36 -27.72 -14.75
C PRO A 568 0.64 -27.84 -13.40
N GLU A 569 1.39 -28.03 -12.31
CA GLU A 569 0.88 -28.10 -10.96
C GLU A 569 0.39 -26.74 -10.42
N PHE A 570 0.85 -25.61 -10.99
CA PHE A 570 0.42 -24.28 -10.58
C PHE A 570 -0.87 -23.84 -11.31
N PHE A 571 -1.02 -24.20 -12.58
CA PHE A 571 -2.06 -23.70 -13.48
C PHE A 571 -3.14 -24.76 -13.79
N THR A 572 -3.65 -25.42 -12.74
CA THR A 572 -4.63 -26.51 -12.86
C THR A 572 -6.06 -26.01 -13.12
N ASP A 573 -6.41 -24.83 -12.58
CA ASP A 573 -7.76 -24.31 -12.56
C ASP A 573 -8.04 -23.40 -13.76
N GLU A 574 -9.31 -23.07 -13.99
CA GLU A 574 -9.70 -22.10 -15.02
C GLU A 574 -9.22 -20.69 -14.66
N LEU A 575 -9.46 -20.28 -13.41
CA LEU A 575 -9.03 -19.05 -12.77
C LEU A 575 -8.39 -19.37 -11.41
N THR A 576 -7.83 -18.38 -10.74
CA THR A 576 -7.21 -18.56 -9.42
C THR A 576 -8.20 -19.04 -8.37
N ASN A 577 -7.71 -19.82 -7.38
CA ASN A 577 -8.53 -20.35 -6.30
C ASN A 577 -8.94 -19.25 -5.32
N LYS A 578 -10.18 -18.81 -5.38
CA LYS A 578 -10.78 -17.82 -4.49
C LYS A 578 -11.39 -18.45 -3.24
N ASP A 579 -11.64 -19.77 -3.27
CA ASP A 579 -12.31 -20.48 -2.16
C ASP A 579 -11.39 -20.69 -0.98
N ASP A 580 -10.13 -21.02 -1.22
CA ASP A 580 -9.12 -21.21 -0.17
C ASP A 580 -8.38 -19.91 0.23
N GLU A 581 -8.58 -18.82 -0.50
CA GLU A 581 -7.97 -17.52 -0.17
C GLU A 581 -8.46 -17.01 1.19
N ALA A 582 -7.51 -16.66 2.07
CA ALA A 582 -7.81 -16.17 3.41
C ALA A 582 -8.08 -14.65 3.39
N VAL A 583 -9.20 -14.25 2.79
CA VAL A 583 -9.67 -12.86 2.70
C VAL A 583 -11.17 -12.81 3.05
N ALA A 584 -11.58 -11.80 3.83
CA ALA A 584 -12.99 -11.58 4.14
C ALA A 584 -13.69 -10.95 2.91
N ASN A 585 -14.26 -11.80 2.08
CA ASN A 585 -14.91 -11.41 0.82
C ASN A 585 -16.44 -11.59 0.87
N PRO A 586 -17.23 -10.52 1.16
CA PRO A 586 -18.69 -10.62 1.19
C PRO A 586 -19.32 -10.95 -0.16
N ALA A 587 -18.66 -10.68 -1.29
CA ALA A 587 -19.20 -10.97 -2.61
C ALA A 587 -19.39 -12.49 -2.82
N ARG A 588 -18.51 -13.32 -2.27
CA ARG A 588 -18.64 -14.79 -2.30
C ARG A 588 -19.92 -15.31 -1.62
N PHE A 589 -20.50 -14.54 -0.73
CA PHE A 589 -21.70 -14.88 0.02
C PHE A 589 -22.91 -14.02 -0.41
N ALA A 590 -22.86 -13.39 -1.59
CA ALA A 590 -23.89 -12.47 -2.07
C ALA A 590 -25.29 -13.10 -2.10
N ALA A 591 -25.40 -14.37 -2.47
CA ALA A 591 -26.65 -15.12 -2.51
C ALA A 591 -27.33 -15.26 -1.14
N LEU A 592 -26.61 -15.07 -0.01
CA LEU A 592 -27.12 -15.21 1.36
C LEU A 592 -27.56 -13.86 1.99
N GLY A 593 -27.66 -12.81 1.17
CA GLY A 593 -28.25 -11.53 1.52
C GLY A 593 -27.56 -10.83 2.70
N ASN A 594 -28.33 -10.44 3.73
CA ASN A 594 -27.82 -9.65 4.85
C ASN A 594 -26.76 -10.36 5.71
N LYS A 595 -26.63 -11.68 5.62
CA LYS A 595 -25.64 -12.48 6.38
C LYS A 595 -24.26 -12.50 5.72
N LYS A 596 -24.10 -12.00 4.50
CA LYS A 596 -22.86 -12.10 3.72
C LYS A 596 -21.62 -11.54 4.43
N LYS A 597 -21.72 -10.43 5.15
CA LYS A 597 -20.58 -9.85 5.89
C LYS A 597 -20.16 -10.75 7.07
N ILE A 598 -21.14 -11.28 7.80
CA ILE A 598 -20.88 -12.19 8.95
C ILE A 598 -20.21 -13.48 8.47
N LEU A 599 -20.71 -14.05 7.37
CA LEU A 599 -20.16 -15.28 6.80
C LEU A 599 -18.75 -15.09 6.23
N ALA A 600 -18.49 -13.94 5.61
CA ALA A 600 -17.16 -13.59 5.13
C ALA A 600 -16.15 -13.48 6.29
N LYS A 601 -16.55 -12.85 7.41
CA LYS A 601 -15.76 -12.80 8.64
C LYS A 601 -15.44 -14.21 9.17
N GLN A 602 -16.46 -15.05 9.33
CA GLN A 602 -16.31 -16.41 9.85
C GLN A 602 -15.42 -17.28 8.94
N ASP A 603 -15.52 -17.12 7.62
CA ASP A 603 -14.67 -17.83 6.65
C ASP A 603 -13.20 -17.41 6.79
N TYR A 604 -12.94 -16.12 6.91
CA TYR A 604 -11.59 -15.59 7.18
C TYR A 604 -11.03 -16.12 8.51
N GLU A 605 -11.80 -16.05 9.59
CA GLU A 605 -11.43 -16.57 10.93
C GLU A 605 -11.04 -18.05 10.85
N ARG A 606 -11.87 -18.86 10.22
CA ARG A 606 -11.64 -20.30 10.04
C ARG A 606 -10.33 -20.59 9.28
N LYS A 607 -10.06 -19.85 8.20
CA LYS A 607 -8.87 -20.02 7.36
C LYS A 607 -7.61 -19.56 8.08
N MET A 608 -7.64 -18.44 8.77
CA MET A 608 -6.52 -17.96 9.57
C MET A 608 -6.21 -18.91 10.73
N ALA A 609 -7.23 -19.40 11.43
CA ALA A 609 -7.03 -20.41 12.48
C ALA A 609 -6.41 -21.71 11.96
N ALA A 610 -6.77 -22.14 10.73
CA ALA A 610 -6.15 -23.31 10.09
C ALA A 610 -4.68 -23.02 9.76
N ALA A 611 -4.38 -21.85 9.21
CA ALA A 611 -3.01 -21.44 8.88
C ALA A 611 -2.12 -21.37 10.13
N PHE A 612 -2.59 -20.75 11.23
CA PHE A 612 -1.80 -20.69 12.46
C PHE A 612 -1.61 -22.06 13.13
N ARG A 613 -2.58 -22.98 13.04
CA ARG A 613 -2.39 -24.36 13.51
C ARG A 613 -1.30 -25.09 12.71
N GLU A 614 -1.23 -24.91 11.41
CA GLU A 614 -0.16 -25.48 10.59
C GLU A 614 1.19 -24.80 10.90
N MET A 615 1.24 -23.49 11.06
CA MET A 615 2.45 -22.79 11.52
C MET A 615 2.91 -23.32 12.90
N TYR A 616 1.97 -23.52 13.83
CA TYR A 616 2.28 -24.12 15.13
C TYR A 616 2.88 -25.52 14.97
N ARG A 617 2.30 -26.37 14.11
CA ARG A 617 2.77 -27.73 13.87
C ARG A 617 4.20 -27.75 13.33
N VAL A 618 4.52 -26.91 12.36
CA VAL A 618 5.82 -26.92 11.66
C VAL A 618 6.91 -26.11 12.36
N LEU A 619 6.56 -25.14 13.22
CA LEU A 619 7.51 -24.36 14.00
C LEU A 619 8.26 -25.24 15.00
N HIS A 620 9.57 -25.04 15.17
CA HIS A 620 10.36 -25.68 16.21
C HIS A 620 9.80 -25.35 17.62
N PRO A 621 9.90 -26.22 18.62
CA PRO A 621 9.42 -25.92 19.98
C PRO A 621 9.96 -24.58 20.52
N ASP A 622 11.22 -24.28 20.26
CA ASP A 622 11.88 -23.04 20.65
C ASP A 622 11.85 -21.97 19.55
N GLY A 623 11.16 -22.23 18.45
CA GLY A 623 11.08 -21.35 17.29
C GLY A 623 10.27 -20.08 17.56
N VAL A 624 10.44 -19.09 16.68
CA VAL A 624 9.76 -17.79 16.75
C VAL A 624 8.84 -17.64 15.56
N LEU A 625 7.58 -17.30 15.81
CA LEU A 625 6.64 -16.81 14.83
C LEU A 625 6.56 -15.28 14.94
N THR A 626 6.90 -14.57 13.85
CA THR A 626 6.74 -13.11 13.76
C THR A 626 5.66 -12.80 12.74
N VAL A 627 4.54 -12.23 13.20
CA VAL A 627 3.40 -11.85 12.37
C VAL A 627 3.41 -10.35 12.14
N MET A 628 3.51 -9.94 10.88
CA MET A 628 3.36 -8.55 10.47
C MET A 628 1.89 -8.27 10.20
N PHE A 629 1.30 -7.31 10.89
CA PHE A 629 -0.11 -7.01 10.72
C PHE A 629 -0.41 -5.54 10.92
N THR A 630 -1.28 -5.00 10.11
CA THR A 630 -1.89 -3.68 10.30
C THR A 630 -3.32 -3.69 9.82
N HIS A 631 -4.21 -3.12 10.62
CA HIS A 631 -5.59 -2.91 10.20
C HIS A 631 -6.23 -1.81 11.06
N LYS A 632 -7.10 -0.99 10.46
CA LYS A 632 -7.80 0.09 11.16
C LYS A 632 -8.93 -0.41 12.06
N LYS A 633 -9.59 -1.51 11.67
CA LYS A 633 -10.73 -2.07 12.38
C LYS A 633 -10.25 -3.01 13.49
N VAL A 634 -10.74 -2.82 14.72
CA VAL A 634 -10.45 -3.69 15.87
C VAL A 634 -10.93 -5.12 15.62
N GLU A 635 -12.02 -5.31 14.86
CA GLU A 635 -12.51 -6.64 14.48
C GLU A 635 -11.47 -7.50 13.75
N ALA A 636 -10.62 -6.90 12.93
CA ALA A 636 -9.55 -7.63 12.26
C ALA A 636 -8.48 -8.09 13.26
N TRP A 637 -8.17 -7.26 14.26
CA TRP A 637 -7.27 -7.59 15.37
C TRP A 637 -7.86 -8.68 16.28
N ASP A 638 -9.14 -8.59 16.63
CA ASP A 638 -9.87 -9.62 17.39
C ASP A 638 -9.78 -10.98 16.71
N THR A 639 -10.03 -11.01 15.40
CA THR A 639 -9.96 -12.23 14.58
C THR A 639 -8.55 -12.82 14.54
N LEU A 640 -7.54 -11.99 14.29
CA LEU A 640 -6.14 -12.43 14.22
C LEU A 640 -5.68 -12.98 15.58
N ALA A 641 -5.94 -12.23 16.64
CA ALA A 641 -5.52 -12.58 18.00
C ALA A 641 -6.19 -13.89 18.48
N SER A 642 -7.51 -14.03 18.28
CA SER A 642 -8.22 -15.28 18.60
C SER A 642 -7.61 -16.46 17.86
N ALA A 643 -7.38 -16.33 16.55
CA ALA A 643 -6.81 -17.41 15.75
C ALA A 643 -5.39 -17.80 16.19
N LEU A 644 -4.54 -16.85 16.61
CA LEU A 644 -3.21 -17.09 17.15
C LEU A 644 -3.26 -17.81 18.49
N MET A 645 -4.08 -17.30 19.43
CA MET A 645 -4.20 -17.85 20.77
C MET A 645 -4.82 -19.24 20.80
N ASP A 646 -5.82 -19.48 19.95
CA ASP A 646 -6.48 -20.80 19.78
C ASP A 646 -5.56 -21.82 19.10
N ALA A 647 -4.62 -21.37 18.27
CA ALA A 647 -3.59 -22.25 17.71
C ALA A 647 -2.50 -22.64 18.73
N GLY A 648 -2.48 -22.05 19.90
CA GLY A 648 -1.53 -22.36 20.98
C GLY A 648 -0.32 -21.42 21.04
N PHE A 649 -0.41 -20.24 20.46
CA PHE A 649 0.64 -19.23 20.56
C PHE A 649 0.44 -18.28 21.74
N THR A 650 1.57 -17.79 22.27
CA THR A 650 1.65 -16.69 23.25
C THR A 650 2.43 -15.54 22.61
N ILE A 651 1.92 -14.33 22.69
CA ILE A 651 2.59 -13.13 22.22
C ILE A 651 3.61 -12.68 23.30
N LYS A 652 4.88 -12.56 22.92
CA LYS A 652 5.98 -12.18 23.83
C LYS A 652 6.37 -10.72 23.71
N ALA A 653 6.34 -10.16 22.50
CA ALA A 653 6.64 -8.76 22.23
C ALA A 653 5.81 -8.24 21.06
N SER A 654 5.78 -6.93 20.91
CA SER A 654 5.07 -6.24 19.84
C SER A 654 5.82 -4.95 19.47
N TRP A 655 6.06 -4.74 18.18
CA TRP A 655 6.85 -3.61 17.68
C TRP A 655 6.10 -2.86 16.59
N PRO A 656 5.74 -1.58 16.80
CA PRO A 656 5.18 -0.75 15.75
C PRO A 656 6.29 -0.19 14.85
N VAL A 657 6.27 -0.52 13.57
CA VAL A 657 7.24 -0.06 12.57
C VAL A 657 6.52 0.72 11.48
N HIS A 658 6.94 1.94 11.19
CA HIS A 658 6.40 2.71 10.07
C HIS A 658 6.81 2.08 8.75
N THR A 659 5.84 1.61 7.97
CA THR A 659 6.09 0.92 6.69
C THR A 659 5.37 1.53 5.50
N GLU A 660 4.47 2.49 5.72
CA GLU A 660 3.70 3.14 4.68
C GLU A 660 4.23 4.55 4.41
N SER A 661 4.31 4.93 3.14
CA SER A 661 4.74 6.28 2.75
C SER A 661 3.68 7.32 3.14
N ALA A 662 4.13 8.43 3.73
CA ALA A 662 3.27 9.57 4.06
C ALA A 662 2.82 10.41 2.83
N HIS A 663 3.28 10.05 1.63
CA HIS A 663 3.28 10.92 0.44
C HIS A 663 2.01 10.90 -0.40
N SER A 664 0.92 10.26 -0.01
CA SER A 664 -0.32 10.42 -0.74
C SER A 664 -1.15 11.54 -0.10
N LEU A 665 -1.37 12.65 -0.80
CA LEU A 665 -2.37 13.69 -0.46
C LEU A 665 -3.76 13.08 -0.19
N HIS A 666 -4.05 11.93 -0.80
CA HIS A 666 -5.23 11.12 -0.53
C HIS A 666 -5.15 10.43 0.85
N GLN A 667 -3.95 10.08 1.33
CA GLN A 667 -3.76 9.50 2.66
C GLN A 667 -3.72 10.58 3.75
N ALA A 668 -3.17 11.77 3.47
CA ALA A 668 -3.21 12.91 4.39
C ALA A 668 -4.64 13.39 4.70
N LYS A 669 -5.60 13.15 3.80
CA LYS A 669 -7.04 13.41 4.00
C LYS A 669 -7.82 12.22 4.54
N LYS A 670 -7.27 11.00 4.44
CA LYS A 670 -7.87 9.76 4.96
C LYS A 670 -6.95 9.21 6.03
N ASN A 671 -7.49 8.93 7.20
CA ASN A 671 -6.77 8.27 8.27
C ASN A 671 -6.30 6.87 7.82
N ALA A 672 -5.05 6.74 7.43
CA ALA A 672 -4.41 5.46 7.15
C ALA A 672 -3.48 5.12 8.30
N ALA A 673 -3.58 3.92 8.87
CA ALA A 673 -2.55 3.40 9.76
C ALA A 673 -1.27 3.28 8.95
N SER A 674 -0.23 3.99 9.33
CA SER A 674 1.07 4.00 8.65
C SER A 674 2.03 2.98 9.24
N SER A 675 1.74 2.49 10.43
CA SER A 675 2.58 1.51 11.14
C SER A 675 2.07 0.08 10.94
N THR A 676 3.01 -0.81 10.66
CA THR A 676 2.81 -2.26 10.77
C THR A 676 3.26 -2.72 12.14
N ILE A 677 2.43 -3.52 12.81
CA ILE A 677 2.77 -4.12 14.08
C ILE A 677 3.40 -5.50 13.84
N LEU A 678 4.58 -5.71 14.38
CA LEU A 678 5.23 -7.02 14.40
C LEU A 678 4.87 -7.71 15.71
N LEU A 679 4.02 -8.74 15.67
CA LEU A 679 3.70 -9.58 16.82
C LEU A 679 4.70 -10.73 16.90
N VAL A 680 5.43 -10.80 17.99
CA VAL A 680 6.44 -11.84 18.25
C VAL A 680 5.80 -12.93 19.11
N CYS A 681 5.69 -14.13 18.57
CA CYS A 681 4.94 -15.22 19.18
C CYS A 681 5.82 -16.45 19.42
N ARG A 682 5.54 -17.16 20.49
CA ARG A 682 6.14 -18.47 20.85
C ARG A 682 5.05 -19.49 21.05
N LYS A 683 5.39 -20.76 20.91
CA LYS A 683 4.52 -21.85 21.37
C LYS A 683 4.25 -21.70 22.87
N ARG A 684 2.98 -21.81 23.29
CA ARG A 684 2.59 -21.73 24.70
C ARG A 684 3.16 -22.91 25.46
N GLU A 685 3.69 -22.64 26.64
CA GLU A 685 4.13 -23.67 27.56
C GLU A 685 2.91 -24.17 28.34
N ASP A 686 2.77 -25.52 28.47
CA ASP A 686 1.64 -26.16 29.14
C ASP A 686 1.72 -25.97 30.68
N HIS A 687 1.53 -24.77 31.20
CA HIS A 687 1.69 -24.47 32.62
C HIS A 687 0.42 -24.07 33.36
N HIS A 688 -0.73 -23.88 32.71
CA HIS A 688 -1.96 -23.49 33.42
C HIS A 688 -3.15 -24.38 33.09
N ASN A 689 -3.53 -25.20 34.06
CA ASN A 689 -4.82 -25.92 34.09
C ASN A 689 -5.97 -25.09 34.69
N GLU A 690 -5.71 -23.88 35.18
CA GLU A 690 -6.71 -23.02 35.78
C GLU A 690 -7.12 -21.89 34.84
N SER A 691 -8.41 -21.74 34.61
CA SER A 691 -8.99 -20.65 33.85
C SER A 691 -8.85 -19.34 34.63
N VAL A 692 -8.32 -18.31 33.96
CA VAL A 692 -8.18 -16.97 34.53
C VAL A 692 -9.41 -16.14 34.14
N TRP A 693 -9.89 -15.31 35.09
CA TRP A 693 -11.04 -14.45 34.85
C TRP A 693 -10.61 -13.09 34.31
N TRP A 694 -11.39 -12.56 33.38
CA TRP A 694 -11.15 -11.25 32.80
C TRP A 694 -11.06 -10.13 33.82
N GLU A 695 -11.90 -10.19 34.81
CA GLU A 695 -11.95 -9.22 35.90
C GLU A 695 -10.62 -9.09 36.66
N ASP A 696 -9.86 -10.18 36.76
CA ASP A 696 -8.55 -10.20 37.42
C ASP A 696 -7.45 -9.57 36.56
N LEU A 697 -7.61 -9.56 35.22
CA LEU A 697 -6.62 -9.06 34.28
C LEU A 697 -6.81 -7.60 33.88
N GLN A 698 -7.98 -7.02 34.11
CA GLN A 698 -8.30 -5.65 33.66
C GLN A 698 -7.28 -4.61 34.14
N ALA A 699 -6.87 -4.70 35.45
CA ALA A 699 -5.91 -3.75 36.01
C ALA A 699 -4.54 -3.84 35.32
N GLU A 700 -4.10 -5.06 35.03
CA GLU A 700 -2.83 -5.28 34.31
C GLU A 700 -2.89 -4.80 32.88
N VAL A 701 -3.97 -5.05 32.18
CA VAL A 701 -4.22 -4.56 30.82
C VAL A 701 -4.18 -3.02 30.78
N ARG A 702 -4.88 -2.34 31.71
CA ARG A 702 -4.86 -0.87 31.81
C ARG A 702 -3.45 -0.33 32.07
N ARG A 703 -2.73 -0.92 33.00
CA ARG A 703 -1.35 -0.54 33.33
C ARG A 703 -0.44 -0.70 32.11
N THR A 704 -0.45 -1.88 31.48
CA THR A 704 0.38 -2.21 30.32
C THR A 704 0.09 -1.27 29.14
N ALA A 705 -1.19 -1.00 28.87
CA ALA A 705 -1.57 -0.08 27.81
C ALA A 705 -1.05 1.34 28.05
N ARG A 706 -1.15 1.83 29.30
CA ARG A 706 -0.68 3.17 29.69
C ARG A 706 0.85 3.29 29.60
N GLU A 707 1.59 2.33 30.16
CA GLU A 707 3.05 2.32 30.16
C GLU A 707 3.61 2.25 28.73
N LYS A 708 3.05 1.36 27.89
CA LYS A 708 3.48 1.22 26.50
C LYS A 708 3.06 2.37 25.62
N ALA A 709 1.92 2.98 25.84
CA ALA A 709 1.54 4.20 25.14
C ALA A 709 2.50 5.35 25.43
N ALA A 710 2.94 5.51 26.70
CA ALA A 710 3.94 6.52 27.05
C ALA A 710 5.30 6.24 26.37
N GLU A 711 5.79 4.99 26.45
CA GLU A 711 7.03 4.57 25.80
C GLU A 711 7.02 4.82 24.29
N TYR A 712 5.94 4.46 23.61
CA TYR A 712 5.82 4.64 22.16
C TYR A 712 5.65 6.11 21.75
N ALA A 713 4.97 6.92 22.59
CA ALA A 713 4.90 8.35 22.38
C ALA A 713 6.27 9.03 22.46
N ASP A 714 7.13 8.60 23.40
CA ASP A 714 8.52 9.07 23.54
C ASP A 714 9.39 8.68 22.33
N LEU A 715 9.05 7.58 21.64
CA LEU A 715 9.68 7.15 20.39
C LEU A 715 9.10 7.86 19.15
N GLY A 716 8.20 8.83 19.35
CA GLY A 716 7.61 9.65 18.27
C GLY A 716 6.40 9.03 17.57
N ILE A 717 5.81 7.95 18.09
CA ILE A 717 4.58 7.38 17.57
C ILE A 717 3.40 8.22 18.06
N THR A 718 2.59 8.71 17.15
CA THR A 718 1.48 9.63 17.44
C THR A 718 0.20 9.24 16.70
N GLY A 719 -0.91 9.89 17.03
CA GLY A 719 -2.17 9.72 16.31
C GLY A 719 -2.72 8.29 16.39
N ALA A 720 -3.34 7.82 15.30
CA ALA A 720 -3.94 6.49 15.22
C ALA A 720 -2.95 5.35 15.47
N ASP A 721 -1.69 5.52 15.08
CA ASP A 721 -0.65 4.52 15.26
C ASP A 721 -0.33 4.27 16.75
N LEU A 722 -0.43 5.29 17.60
CA LEU A 722 -0.24 5.13 19.04
C LEU A 722 -1.31 4.21 19.66
N TYR A 723 -2.56 4.35 19.23
CA TYR A 723 -3.64 3.47 19.72
C TYR A 723 -3.42 2.03 19.25
N ILE A 724 -3.09 1.82 17.99
CA ILE A 724 -2.85 0.49 17.43
C ILE A 724 -1.60 -0.15 18.03
N SER A 725 -0.56 0.61 18.34
CA SER A 725 0.69 0.10 18.92
C SER A 725 0.50 -0.54 20.28
N THR A 726 -0.51 -0.12 21.07
CA THR A 726 -0.82 -0.70 22.37
C THR A 726 -1.59 -2.03 22.29
N PHE A 727 -2.12 -2.39 21.10
CA PHE A 727 -2.87 -3.64 20.96
C PHE A 727 -1.99 -4.88 21.19
N GLY A 728 -0.79 -4.90 20.64
CA GLY A 728 0.12 -6.01 20.82
C GLY A 728 0.50 -6.27 22.28
N PRO A 729 0.97 -5.28 23.06
CA PRO A 729 1.20 -5.43 24.49
C PRO A 729 -0.03 -5.90 25.27
N THR A 730 -1.21 -5.37 24.96
CA THR A 730 -2.47 -5.80 25.57
C THR A 730 -2.76 -7.27 25.27
N LEU A 731 -2.62 -7.66 24.00
CA LEU A 731 -2.78 -9.06 23.58
C LEU A 731 -1.73 -9.98 24.20
N SER A 732 -0.54 -9.48 24.52
CA SER A 732 0.48 -10.25 25.24
C SER A 732 -0.02 -10.69 26.61
N VAL A 733 -0.61 -9.77 27.39
CA VAL A 733 -1.18 -10.08 28.72
C VAL A 733 -2.25 -11.17 28.61
N ILE A 734 -3.16 -11.05 27.65
CA ILE A 734 -4.24 -12.02 27.46
C ILE A 734 -3.71 -13.36 26.99
N SER A 735 -2.79 -13.38 26.04
CA SER A 735 -2.29 -14.60 25.40
C SER A 735 -1.50 -15.49 26.37
N GLN A 736 -0.90 -14.91 27.39
CA GLN A 736 -0.20 -15.64 28.45
C GLN A 736 -1.17 -16.41 29.35
N ASN A 737 -2.38 -15.88 29.49
CA ASN A 737 -3.42 -16.39 30.37
C ASN A 737 -4.58 -17.10 29.61
N TRP A 738 -4.40 -17.33 28.32
CA TRP A 738 -5.44 -17.92 27.48
C TRP A 738 -5.68 -19.40 27.75
N PRO A 739 -6.94 -19.89 27.84
CA PRO A 739 -8.20 -19.14 27.66
C PRO A 739 -8.61 -18.31 28.86
N VAL A 740 -9.01 -17.07 28.64
CA VAL A 740 -9.56 -16.16 29.66
C VAL A 740 -11.08 -16.23 29.60
N LEU A 741 -11.72 -16.34 30.75
CA LEU A 741 -13.19 -16.42 30.89
C LEU A 741 -13.78 -15.09 31.38
N THR A 742 -15.00 -14.82 30.98
CA THR A 742 -15.77 -13.68 31.48
C THR A 742 -16.88 -14.15 32.41
N SER A 743 -17.37 -13.24 33.26
CA SER A 743 -18.53 -13.51 34.13
C SER A 743 -19.83 -13.70 33.37
N GLU A 744 -19.86 -13.37 32.06
CA GLU A 744 -21.02 -13.64 31.22
C GLU A 744 -21.19 -15.14 30.94
N VAL A 745 -22.42 -15.62 31.06
CA VAL A 745 -22.77 -17.01 30.80
C VAL A 745 -23.39 -17.17 29.42
N ASP A 746 -22.98 -18.19 28.68
CA ASP A 746 -23.65 -18.57 27.44
C ASP A 746 -25.04 -19.16 27.74
N PRO A 747 -26.12 -18.53 27.21
CA PRO A 747 -27.47 -18.99 27.48
C PRO A 747 -27.80 -20.42 27.03
N LYS A 748 -27.00 -20.94 26.09
CA LYS A 748 -27.21 -22.28 25.51
C LYS A 748 -26.49 -23.36 26.26
N THR A 749 -25.29 -23.08 26.77
CA THR A 749 -24.42 -24.08 27.41
C THR A 749 -24.39 -23.94 28.93
N GLY A 750 -24.79 -22.80 29.50
CA GLY A 750 -24.68 -22.50 30.92
C GLY A 750 -23.23 -22.33 31.40
N GLN A 751 -22.26 -22.25 30.49
CA GLN A 751 -20.84 -22.09 30.81
C GLN A 751 -20.41 -20.62 30.68
N PRO A 752 -19.40 -20.17 31.44
CA PRO A 752 -18.77 -18.86 31.24
C PRO A 752 -18.31 -18.69 29.79
N LYS A 753 -18.54 -17.52 29.20
CA LYS A 753 -18.07 -17.24 27.85
C LYS A 753 -16.56 -16.96 27.84
N PRO A 754 -15.82 -17.45 26.81
CA PRO A 754 -14.46 -17.01 26.61
C PRO A 754 -14.39 -15.52 26.29
N LEU A 755 -13.37 -14.84 26.79
CA LEU A 755 -13.10 -13.44 26.48
C LEU A 755 -12.87 -13.27 24.98
N ARG A 756 -13.50 -12.28 24.40
CA ARG A 756 -13.11 -11.80 23.06
C ARG A 756 -12.00 -10.76 23.20
N PRO A 757 -10.89 -10.90 22.47
CA PRO A 757 -9.78 -9.94 22.52
C PRO A 757 -10.20 -8.50 22.33
N GLU A 758 -11.24 -8.24 21.52
CA GLU A 758 -11.82 -6.90 21.27
C GLU A 758 -12.13 -6.15 22.58
N ILE A 759 -12.64 -6.84 23.60
CA ILE A 759 -12.99 -6.23 24.90
C ILE A 759 -11.75 -5.63 25.58
N ALA A 760 -10.64 -6.35 25.54
CA ALA A 760 -9.39 -5.87 26.12
C ALA A 760 -8.71 -4.78 25.27
N LEU A 761 -8.87 -4.84 23.96
CA LEU A 761 -8.37 -3.80 23.05
C LEU A 761 -9.14 -2.49 23.21
N ASP A 762 -10.45 -2.56 23.45
CA ASP A 762 -11.26 -1.37 23.74
C ASP A 762 -10.86 -0.76 25.10
N LEU A 763 -10.58 -1.59 26.13
CA LEU A 763 -10.07 -1.14 27.41
C LEU A 763 -8.71 -0.44 27.29
N ALA A 764 -7.80 -0.99 26.47
CA ALA A 764 -6.51 -0.37 26.20
C ALA A 764 -6.67 0.98 25.49
N ARG A 765 -7.60 1.06 24.53
CA ARG A 765 -7.92 2.31 23.84
C ARG A 765 -8.41 3.39 24.80
N GLU A 766 -9.30 3.04 25.76
CA GLU A 766 -9.76 3.97 26.79
C GLU A 766 -8.58 4.58 27.57
N GLU A 767 -7.61 3.75 27.97
CA GLU A 767 -6.43 4.22 28.70
C GLU A 767 -5.56 5.17 27.87
N VAL A 768 -5.36 4.86 26.58
CA VAL A 768 -4.61 5.75 25.69
C VAL A 768 -5.33 7.09 25.51
N ILE A 769 -6.67 7.09 25.36
CA ILE A 769 -7.49 8.32 25.30
C ILE A 769 -7.25 9.17 26.54
N GLN A 770 -7.29 8.58 27.73
CA GLN A 770 -7.07 9.32 28.98
C GLN A 770 -5.65 9.88 29.07
N LEU A 771 -4.64 9.10 28.69
CA LEU A 771 -3.25 9.56 28.66
C LEU A 771 -3.07 10.74 27.69
N ARG A 772 -3.59 10.62 26.48
CA ARG A 772 -3.50 11.66 25.44
C ARG A 772 -4.23 12.94 25.86
N LYS A 773 -5.44 12.80 26.44
CA LYS A 773 -6.20 13.94 26.96
C LYS A 773 -5.37 14.71 28.02
N GLN A 774 -4.71 14.02 28.94
CA GLN A 774 -3.82 14.63 29.93
C GLN A 774 -2.63 15.34 29.25
N GLY A 775 -2.03 14.73 28.23
CA GLY A 775 -0.95 15.33 27.45
C GLY A 775 -1.34 16.60 26.72
N LEU A 776 -2.52 16.62 26.08
CA LEU A 776 -3.04 17.82 25.38
C LEU A 776 -3.31 18.99 26.29
N LEU A 777 -3.70 18.73 27.53
CA LEU A 777 -3.91 19.74 28.56
C LEU A 777 -2.59 20.34 29.10
N ALA A 778 -1.44 19.73 28.81
CA ALA A 778 -0.12 20.22 29.20
C ALA A 778 -0.02 20.56 30.71
N GLY A 779 -0.58 19.71 31.57
CA GLY A 779 -0.57 19.89 33.04
C GLY A 779 -1.55 20.94 33.58
N ARG A 780 -2.43 21.50 32.76
CA ARG A 780 -3.47 22.44 33.22
C ARG A 780 -4.62 21.65 33.87
N ALA A 781 -5.03 22.04 35.05
CA ALA A 781 -6.14 21.41 35.78
C ALA A 781 -7.49 21.93 35.29
N VAL A 782 -7.87 21.57 34.04
CA VAL A 782 -9.12 21.96 33.38
C VAL A 782 -9.86 20.72 32.91
N GLN A 783 -11.16 20.72 32.95
CA GLN A 783 -12.04 19.69 32.37
C GLN A 783 -12.95 20.32 31.32
N PHE A 784 -13.02 19.71 30.17
CA PHE A 784 -13.97 20.07 29.13
C PHE A 784 -15.24 19.22 29.24
N ASP A 785 -16.30 19.68 28.58
CA ASP A 785 -17.48 18.86 28.35
C ASP A 785 -17.18 17.72 27.36
N GLN A 786 -18.01 16.67 27.38
CA GLN A 786 -17.79 15.46 26.58
C GLN A 786 -17.79 15.73 25.07
N VAL A 787 -18.60 16.70 24.58
CA VAL A 787 -18.67 17.10 23.17
C VAL A 787 -17.36 17.70 22.70
N THR A 788 -16.80 18.61 23.52
CA THR A 788 -15.49 19.23 23.32
C THR A 788 -14.37 18.19 23.37
N ASP A 789 -14.39 17.30 24.34
CA ASP A 789 -13.43 16.21 24.48
C ASP A 789 -13.44 15.29 23.24
N TRP A 790 -14.65 14.93 22.74
CA TRP A 790 -14.77 14.10 21.55
C TRP A 790 -14.13 14.75 20.30
N TYR A 791 -14.39 16.03 20.06
CA TYR A 791 -13.84 16.73 18.91
C TYR A 791 -12.30 16.84 19.02
N LEU A 792 -11.80 17.15 20.19
CA LEU A 792 -10.38 17.25 20.45
C LEU A 792 -9.66 15.90 20.25
N MET A 793 -10.22 14.84 20.83
CA MET A 793 -9.67 13.49 20.70
C MET A 793 -9.83 12.91 19.30
N ALA A 794 -10.84 13.32 18.53
CA ALA A 794 -10.98 12.96 17.12
C ALA A 794 -9.81 13.50 16.28
N TRP A 795 -9.41 14.74 16.51
CA TRP A 795 -8.21 15.29 15.86
C TRP A 795 -6.91 14.62 16.33
N ASP A 796 -6.76 14.43 17.63
CA ASP A 796 -5.57 13.81 18.20
C ASP A 796 -5.39 12.36 17.74
N ALA A 797 -6.47 11.58 17.73
CA ALA A 797 -6.42 10.17 17.36
C ALA A 797 -6.27 9.94 15.87
N TYR A 798 -6.95 10.75 15.06
CA TYR A 798 -7.05 10.44 13.63
C TYR A 798 -6.28 11.39 12.73
N ALA A 799 -5.91 12.56 13.22
CA ALA A 799 -5.17 13.59 12.45
C ALA A 799 -5.78 13.91 11.07
N ALA A 800 -7.04 13.56 10.85
CA ALA A 800 -7.76 13.64 9.60
C ALA A 800 -9.20 14.14 9.80
N GLU A 801 -9.71 14.90 8.84
CA GLU A 801 -11.11 15.36 8.84
C GLU A 801 -12.10 14.23 8.52
N GLN A 802 -11.65 13.17 7.86
CA GLN A 802 -12.47 12.01 7.49
C GLN A 802 -11.89 10.72 8.07
N PHE A 803 -12.67 9.99 8.85
CA PHE A 803 -12.26 8.71 9.45
C PHE A 803 -13.45 7.76 9.61
N PRO A 804 -13.24 6.43 9.87
CA PRO A 804 -14.30 5.43 9.89
C PRO A 804 -15.38 5.72 10.93
N TYR A 805 -16.64 5.50 10.53
CA TYR A 805 -17.82 5.71 11.41
C TYR A 805 -17.75 4.87 12.69
N ASP A 806 -17.34 3.58 12.57
CA ASP A 806 -17.27 2.69 13.74
C ASP A 806 -16.24 3.16 14.77
N GLU A 807 -15.11 3.72 14.28
CA GLU A 807 -14.08 4.29 15.15
C GLU A 807 -14.58 5.57 15.85
N ALA A 808 -15.28 6.44 15.13
CA ALA A 808 -15.92 7.62 15.70
C ALA A 808 -16.93 7.25 16.80
N ARG A 809 -17.68 6.16 16.57
CA ARG A 809 -18.67 5.64 17.52
C ARG A 809 -18.00 5.07 18.77
N LYS A 810 -16.90 4.30 18.61
CA LYS A 810 -16.13 3.78 19.75
C LYS A 810 -15.54 4.91 20.58
N LEU A 811 -15.00 5.95 19.94
CA LEU A 811 -14.52 7.14 20.66
C LEU A 811 -15.65 7.84 21.41
N ALA A 812 -16.85 7.96 20.83
CA ALA A 812 -18.00 8.55 21.48
C ALA A 812 -18.47 7.72 22.69
N ILE A 813 -18.52 6.41 22.56
CA ILE A 813 -18.87 5.49 23.67
C ILE A 813 -17.84 5.61 24.81
N ALA A 814 -16.53 5.63 24.50
CA ALA A 814 -15.48 5.77 25.51
C ALA A 814 -15.57 7.09 26.28
N LEU A 815 -16.16 8.13 25.69
CA LEU A 815 -16.40 9.44 26.30
C LEU A 815 -17.82 9.58 26.88
N GLY A 816 -18.67 8.54 26.77
CA GLY A 816 -20.03 8.55 27.32
C GLY A 816 -21.02 9.43 26.56
N ILE A 817 -20.88 9.56 25.23
CA ILE A 817 -21.70 10.43 24.36
C ILE A 817 -22.25 9.67 23.16
N ASP A 818 -23.38 10.08 22.63
CA ASP A 818 -24.01 9.47 21.45
C ASP A 818 -23.56 10.15 20.15
N LEU A 819 -22.87 9.39 19.29
CA LEU A 819 -22.39 9.89 18.01
C LEU A 819 -23.53 10.35 17.08
N ASP A 820 -24.57 9.52 16.93
CA ASP A 820 -25.65 9.75 15.96
C ASP A 820 -26.60 10.85 16.38
N ASN A 821 -27.06 10.78 17.63
CA ASN A 821 -28.13 11.68 18.12
C ASN A 821 -27.55 12.99 18.64
N GLU A 822 -26.42 12.99 19.30
CA GLU A 822 -25.84 14.16 19.92
C GLU A 822 -24.81 14.82 18.97
N LEU A 823 -23.69 14.18 18.67
CA LEU A 823 -22.60 14.80 17.90
C LEU A 823 -22.95 15.12 16.44
N MET A 824 -23.73 14.26 15.77
CA MET A 824 -24.08 14.49 14.35
C MET A 824 -25.38 15.24 14.16
N LYS A 825 -26.46 14.93 14.90
CA LYS A 825 -27.79 15.55 14.69
C LYS A 825 -27.93 16.87 15.45
N VAL A 826 -27.56 16.91 16.73
CA VAL A 826 -27.71 18.09 17.59
C VAL A 826 -26.54 19.02 17.37
N GLU A 827 -25.31 18.58 17.66
CA GLU A 827 -24.13 19.46 17.65
C GLU A 827 -23.55 19.66 16.26
N ARG A 828 -23.85 18.78 15.30
CA ARG A 828 -23.41 18.85 13.91
C ARG A 828 -21.89 19.01 13.76
N LEU A 829 -21.14 18.40 14.66
CA LEU A 829 -19.68 18.36 14.60
C LEU A 829 -19.15 17.46 13.49
N ALA A 830 -19.97 16.47 13.10
CA ALA A 830 -19.62 15.54 12.01
C ALA A 830 -20.85 15.20 11.17
N VAL A 831 -20.61 14.74 9.94
CA VAL A 831 -21.63 14.17 9.05
C VAL A 831 -21.21 12.81 8.56
N LYS A 832 -22.15 11.88 8.42
CA LYS A 832 -21.93 10.55 7.88
C LYS A 832 -21.82 10.59 6.36
N LYS A 833 -20.78 9.94 5.81
CA LYS A 833 -20.53 9.81 4.38
C LYS A 833 -20.17 8.36 4.06
N GLY A 834 -21.16 7.53 3.79
CA GLY A 834 -20.97 6.09 3.62
C GLY A 834 -20.55 5.40 4.92
N GLU A 835 -19.44 4.70 4.90
CA GLU A 835 -18.81 4.05 6.09
C GLU A 835 -17.89 5.00 6.89
N TYR A 836 -17.84 6.28 6.54
CA TYR A 836 -17.00 7.29 7.18
C TYR A 836 -17.84 8.40 7.80
N ILE A 837 -17.21 9.15 8.70
CA ILE A 837 -17.67 10.48 9.10
C ILE A 837 -16.73 11.54 8.54
N LEU A 838 -17.25 12.76 8.39
CA LEU A 838 -16.50 13.95 8.02
C LEU A 838 -16.72 15.01 9.10
N LEU A 839 -15.63 15.46 9.75
CA LEU A 839 -15.67 16.59 10.69
C LEU A 839 -16.12 17.87 9.96
N GLN A 840 -16.93 18.66 10.63
CA GLN A 840 -17.41 19.92 10.07
C GLN A 840 -16.54 21.08 10.50
N THR A 841 -16.16 21.92 9.55
CA THR A 841 -15.41 23.15 9.82
C THR A 841 -16.29 24.19 10.56
N PRO A 842 -15.70 25.18 11.25
CA PRO A 842 -16.45 26.27 11.87
C PRO A 842 -17.44 26.93 10.92
N VAL A 843 -17.03 27.23 9.70
CA VAL A 843 -17.87 27.87 8.65
C VAL A 843 -19.04 26.95 8.21
N GLN A 844 -18.80 25.65 8.10
CA GLN A 844 -19.88 24.68 7.76
C GLN A 844 -20.91 24.57 8.88
N ARG A 845 -20.49 24.67 10.14
CA ARG A 845 -21.39 24.67 11.31
C ARG A 845 -22.21 25.95 11.36
N ARG A 846 -21.65 27.12 11.02
CA ARG A 846 -22.39 28.37 10.90
C ARG A 846 -23.56 28.28 9.91
N LYS A 847 -23.32 27.74 8.71
CA LYS A 847 -24.37 27.52 7.71
C LYS A 847 -25.54 26.66 8.21
N LYS A 848 -25.31 25.87 9.24
CA LYS A 848 -26.30 25.00 9.89
C LYS A 848 -26.87 25.58 11.19
N GLY A 849 -26.47 26.80 11.58
CA GLY A 849 -26.93 27.50 12.78
C GLY A 849 -26.40 26.95 14.11
N GLN A 850 -25.22 26.29 14.11
CA GLN A 850 -24.57 25.75 15.32
C GLN A 850 -23.49 26.68 15.88
N VAL A 851 -22.98 27.57 15.06
CA VAL A 851 -21.97 28.55 15.40
C VAL A 851 -22.58 29.93 15.12
N ASP A 852 -22.67 30.78 16.14
CA ASP A 852 -23.40 32.04 16.08
C ASP A 852 -22.60 33.16 16.74
N ASP A 853 -22.37 34.25 16.01
CA ASP A 853 -21.59 35.43 16.42
C ASP A 853 -22.35 36.38 17.36
N GLU A 854 -23.66 36.21 17.48
CA GLU A 854 -24.47 37.00 18.42
C GLU A 854 -24.50 36.38 19.84
N VAL A 855 -24.11 35.12 19.98
CA VAL A 855 -24.15 34.36 21.24
C VAL A 855 -22.89 34.66 22.06
N THR A 856 -23.05 34.95 23.33
CA THR A 856 -21.96 35.26 24.29
C THR A 856 -21.77 34.19 25.38
N SER A 857 -22.66 33.21 25.48
CA SER A 857 -22.54 32.06 26.38
C SER A 857 -22.77 30.76 25.61
N PHE A 858 -21.95 29.76 25.84
CA PHE A 858 -21.91 28.50 25.11
C PHE A 858 -22.17 27.32 26.02
N THR A 859 -22.89 26.32 25.51
CA THR A 859 -23.10 25.04 26.22
C THR A 859 -21.84 24.20 26.16
N HIS A 860 -21.18 24.21 25.02
CA HIS A 860 -19.95 23.46 24.77
C HIS A 860 -18.80 24.38 24.45
N TRP A 861 -17.63 24.13 25.02
CA TRP A 861 -16.44 24.90 24.80
C TRP A 861 -15.98 24.92 23.33
N ILE A 862 -16.24 23.83 22.60
CA ILE A 862 -15.90 23.77 21.17
C ILE A 862 -16.73 24.75 20.34
N ASP A 863 -17.95 25.10 20.74
CA ASP A 863 -18.78 26.08 20.03
C ASP A 863 -18.20 27.47 20.19
N ALA A 864 -17.71 27.80 21.37
CA ALA A 864 -17.00 29.06 21.64
C ALA A 864 -15.73 29.17 20.77
N ALA A 865 -14.95 28.08 20.68
CA ALA A 865 -13.75 28.05 19.83
C ALA A 865 -14.09 28.18 18.36
N HIS A 866 -15.06 27.44 17.86
CA HIS A 866 -15.49 27.49 16.46
C HIS A 866 -16.08 28.86 16.09
N THR A 867 -16.84 29.49 17.00
CA THR A 867 -17.38 30.85 16.78
C THR A 867 -16.23 31.86 16.68
N ALA A 868 -15.27 31.82 17.59
CA ALA A 868 -14.11 32.71 17.52
C ALA A 868 -13.28 32.50 16.24
N MET A 869 -13.03 31.24 15.86
CA MET A 869 -12.30 30.88 14.62
C MET A 869 -13.03 31.36 13.37
N MET A 870 -14.35 31.22 13.34
CA MET A 870 -15.18 31.66 12.21
C MET A 870 -15.12 33.20 12.07
N ILE A 871 -15.39 33.93 13.16
CA ILE A 871 -15.34 35.40 13.14
C ILE A 871 -13.94 35.89 12.71
N TYR A 872 -12.89 35.24 13.21
CA TYR A 872 -11.52 35.58 12.79
C TYR A 872 -11.32 35.39 11.28
N SER A 873 -11.83 34.28 10.73
CA SER A 873 -11.66 33.93 9.31
C SER A 873 -12.46 34.83 8.37
N GLU A 874 -13.68 35.20 8.74
CA GLU A 874 -14.61 35.92 7.88
C GLU A 874 -14.59 37.43 8.10
N ASP A 875 -14.49 37.88 9.37
CA ASP A 875 -14.62 39.32 9.76
C ASP A 875 -13.31 39.92 10.26
N GLY A 876 -12.27 39.10 10.40
CA GLY A 876 -10.92 39.54 10.75
C GLY A 876 -10.64 39.69 12.24
N ALA A 877 -9.39 40.03 12.56
CA ALA A 877 -8.88 40.10 13.92
C ALA A 877 -9.63 41.11 14.84
N GLY A 878 -10.03 42.26 14.31
CA GLY A 878 -10.73 43.29 15.08
C GLY A 878 -12.11 42.86 15.57
N ALA A 879 -12.91 42.23 14.71
CA ALA A 879 -14.22 41.67 15.07
C ALA A 879 -14.08 40.52 16.09
N CYS A 880 -13.09 39.62 15.89
CA CYS A 880 -12.81 38.56 16.81
C CYS A 880 -12.40 39.08 18.20
N ASP A 881 -11.57 40.12 18.29
CA ASP A 881 -11.18 40.72 19.55
C ASP A 881 -12.37 41.27 20.33
N LEU A 882 -13.27 41.99 19.64
CA LEU A 882 -14.51 42.50 20.23
C LEU A 882 -15.39 41.37 20.73
N PHE A 883 -15.52 40.31 19.96
CA PHE A 883 -16.27 39.10 20.39
C PHE A 883 -15.67 38.47 21.65
N LEU A 884 -14.37 38.25 21.66
CA LEU A 884 -13.64 37.64 22.80
C LEU A 884 -13.77 38.48 24.08
N GLN A 885 -13.80 39.83 23.94
CA GLN A 885 -14.02 40.73 25.06
C GLN A 885 -15.46 40.68 25.57
N LYS A 886 -16.44 40.77 24.67
CA LYS A 886 -17.88 40.71 25.01
C LYS A 886 -18.30 39.44 25.69
N SER A 887 -17.82 38.31 25.19
CA SER A 887 -18.08 36.96 25.74
C SER A 887 -17.27 36.65 26.99
N GLY A 888 -16.28 37.47 27.37
CA GLY A 888 -15.36 37.20 28.49
C GLY A 888 -14.29 36.15 28.17
N LEU A 889 -14.31 35.53 26.98
CA LEU A 889 -13.44 34.45 26.59
C LEU A 889 -11.94 34.87 26.54
N LYS A 890 -11.65 36.16 26.30
CA LYS A 890 -10.28 36.63 26.25
C LYS A 890 -9.51 36.41 27.55
N ARG A 891 -10.20 36.40 28.69
CA ARG A 891 -9.61 36.19 30.04
C ARG A 891 -9.87 34.81 30.60
N ASP A 892 -10.70 34.01 29.94
CA ASP A 892 -11.10 32.70 30.44
C ASP A 892 -9.99 31.68 30.30
N THR A 893 -9.62 31.03 31.40
CA THR A 893 -8.52 30.06 31.46
C THR A 893 -8.87 28.74 30.77
N THR A 894 -10.15 28.34 30.80
CA THR A 894 -10.64 27.11 30.17
C THR A 894 -10.65 27.26 28.67
N PHE A 895 -11.10 28.40 28.14
CA PHE A 895 -11.06 28.72 26.74
C PHE A 895 -9.62 28.73 26.18
N LYS A 896 -8.68 29.36 26.92
CA LYS A 896 -7.26 29.33 26.53
C LYS A 896 -6.67 27.92 26.56
N ALA A 897 -7.05 27.10 27.52
CA ALA A 897 -6.63 25.71 27.58
C ALA A 897 -7.17 24.92 26.38
N LEU A 898 -8.42 25.17 25.95
CA LEU A 898 -8.99 24.55 24.77
C LEU A 898 -8.23 24.97 23.50
N LEU A 899 -7.99 26.28 23.30
CA LEU A 899 -7.23 26.73 22.13
C LEU A 899 -5.83 26.08 22.09
N GLN A 900 -5.15 25.99 23.24
CA GLN A 900 -3.86 25.30 23.31
C GLN A 900 -3.98 23.82 22.96
N SER A 901 -5.02 23.15 23.43
CA SER A 901 -5.25 21.73 23.12
C SER A 901 -5.56 21.53 21.64
N LEU A 902 -6.34 22.40 21.01
CA LEU A 902 -6.61 22.37 19.57
C LEU A 902 -5.33 22.65 18.73
N ILE A 903 -4.51 23.61 19.16
CA ILE A 903 -3.20 23.90 18.53
C ILE A 903 -2.29 22.66 18.56
N ASN A 904 -2.36 21.86 19.63
CA ASN A 904 -1.56 20.66 19.78
C ASN A 904 -2.16 19.43 19.04
N ALA A 905 -3.49 19.37 18.89
CA ALA A 905 -4.19 18.23 18.32
C ALA A 905 -4.35 18.30 16.79
N ILE A 906 -4.61 19.50 16.24
CA ILE A 906 -4.83 19.68 14.80
C ILE A 906 -3.50 19.67 14.05
N PRO A 907 -3.34 18.82 13.02
CA PRO A 907 -2.09 18.73 12.26
C PRO A 907 -1.68 20.06 11.62
N ARG A 908 -0.43 20.44 11.81
CA ARG A 908 0.16 21.70 11.33
C ARG A 908 1.02 21.53 10.09
N SER A 909 0.89 20.41 9.38
CA SER A 909 1.61 20.13 8.15
C SER A 909 1.42 21.25 7.12
N ARG A 910 2.52 21.60 6.43
CA ARG A 910 2.54 22.65 5.42
C ARG A 910 2.98 22.08 4.07
N ILE A 911 2.47 22.64 2.99
CA ILE A 911 2.96 22.45 1.63
C ILE A 911 3.36 23.80 1.08
N LYS A 912 4.62 23.94 0.63
CA LYS A 912 5.17 25.21 0.12
C LYS A 912 4.91 26.39 1.09
N GLY A 913 5.06 26.16 2.40
CA GLY A 913 4.87 27.14 3.47
C GLY A 913 3.42 27.43 3.87
N LYS A 914 2.41 26.87 3.18
CA LYS A 914 0.98 27.03 3.51
C LYS A 914 0.47 25.86 4.33
N PHE A 915 -0.35 26.12 5.34
CA PHE A 915 -0.99 25.05 6.11
C PHE A 915 -1.94 24.23 5.23
N ILE A 916 -1.87 22.92 5.34
CA ILE A 916 -2.83 22.02 4.69
C ILE A 916 -4.22 22.15 5.33
N ARG A 917 -4.25 22.44 6.65
CA ARG A 917 -5.48 22.58 7.43
C ARG A 917 -5.77 24.06 7.69
N PRO A 918 -6.88 24.61 7.16
CA PRO A 918 -7.26 26.00 7.44
C PRO A 918 -7.45 26.29 8.92
N GLU A 919 -7.97 25.35 9.70
CA GLU A 919 -8.17 25.46 11.14
C GLU A 919 -6.85 25.69 11.88
N ALA A 920 -5.77 25.01 11.47
CA ALA A 920 -4.45 25.18 12.07
C ALA A 920 -3.88 26.58 11.79
N GLU A 921 -4.11 27.12 10.61
CA GLU A 921 -3.72 28.48 10.23
C GLU A 921 -4.47 29.53 11.05
N VAL A 922 -5.78 29.37 11.16
CA VAL A 922 -6.63 30.27 11.95
C VAL A 922 -6.23 30.28 13.41
N LEU A 923 -6.03 29.11 14.01
CA LEU A 923 -5.58 28.99 15.42
C LEU A 923 -4.22 29.63 15.65
N GLU A 924 -3.28 29.46 14.73
CA GLU A 924 -1.95 30.11 14.84
C GLU A 924 -2.06 31.62 14.74
N ASN A 925 -2.87 32.14 13.82
CA ASN A 925 -3.09 33.55 13.66
C ASN A 925 -3.81 34.17 14.89
N MET A 926 -4.80 33.48 15.47
CA MET A 926 -5.46 33.87 16.72
C MET A 926 -4.48 33.85 17.90
N ARG A 927 -3.62 32.83 18.01
CA ARG A 927 -2.58 32.77 19.02
C ARG A 927 -1.67 33.99 18.96
N LEU A 928 -1.16 34.33 17.78
CA LEU A 928 -0.28 35.47 17.56
C LEU A 928 -0.97 36.80 17.83
N ALA A 929 -2.23 36.94 17.41
CA ALA A 929 -2.97 38.20 17.55
C ALA A 929 -3.42 38.50 19.00
N PHE A 930 -3.81 37.49 19.78
CA PHE A 930 -4.51 37.66 21.05
C PHE A 930 -3.87 37.03 22.27
N PHE A 931 -3.05 35.96 22.08
CA PHE A 931 -2.60 35.09 23.17
C PHE A 931 -1.11 34.71 23.06
N SER A 932 -0.27 35.53 22.41
CA SER A 932 1.13 35.22 22.13
C SER A 932 1.99 34.93 23.36
N GLU A 933 1.65 35.55 24.51
CA GLU A 933 2.37 35.33 25.76
C GLU A 933 1.82 34.14 26.59
N GLU A 934 0.60 33.68 26.27
CA GLU A 934 -0.12 32.70 27.09
C GLU A 934 -0.27 31.32 26.44
N LEU A 935 -0.31 31.28 25.11
CA LEU A 935 -0.37 30.06 24.31
C LEU A 935 0.99 29.79 23.66
N ILE A 936 1.46 28.56 23.88
CA ILE A 936 2.77 28.12 23.40
C ILE A 936 2.61 27.53 22.00
N ALA A 937 3.38 28.02 21.04
CA ALA A 937 3.52 27.34 19.77
C ALA A 937 4.16 25.96 20.02
N PRO A 938 3.67 24.87 19.39
CA PRO A 938 4.40 23.60 19.41
C PRO A 938 5.84 23.86 18.98
N LYS A 939 6.81 23.35 19.74
CA LYS A 939 8.23 23.51 19.41
C LYS A 939 8.49 22.93 18.02
N GLU A 940 8.75 23.80 17.05
CA GLU A 940 9.40 23.37 15.82
C GLU A 940 10.86 23.11 16.21
N GLU A 941 11.23 21.84 16.39
CA GLU A 941 12.63 21.47 16.60
C GLU A 941 13.38 21.75 15.29
N GLU A 942 14.20 22.77 15.25
CA GLU A 942 15.16 22.91 14.15
C GLU A 942 16.16 21.77 14.28
N PRO A 943 16.27 20.91 13.26
CA PRO A 943 17.24 19.82 13.30
C PRO A 943 18.64 20.43 13.28
N ASP A 944 19.57 19.79 13.98
CA ASP A 944 20.98 20.15 13.96
C ASP A 944 21.53 19.96 12.54
N LEU A 945 21.61 21.05 11.79
CA LEU A 945 22.04 21.05 10.40
C LEU A 945 23.56 20.89 10.30
N PRO A 946 24.08 20.08 9.39
CA PRO A 946 25.52 19.96 9.19
C PRO A 946 26.11 21.31 8.73
N GLN A 947 27.24 21.69 9.28
CA GLN A 947 28.02 22.83 8.77
C GLN A 947 28.37 22.54 7.30
N VAL A 948 27.95 23.42 6.40
CA VAL A 948 28.10 23.24 4.95
C VAL A 948 29.59 23.17 4.59
N ILE A 949 30.09 21.97 4.36
CA ILE A 949 31.35 21.78 3.62
C ILE A 949 30.97 21.71 2.14
N GLN A 950 31.34 22.74 1.37
CA GLN A 950 31.22 22.78 -0.08
C GLN A 950 32.12 21.70 -0.68
N THR A 951 31.59 20.51 -0.96
CA THR A 951 32.18 19.59 -1.97
C THR A 951 31.16 18.56 -2.43
N ALA A 952 31.02 18.52 -3.72
CA ALA A 952 30.35 17.57 -4.59
C ALA A 952 28.97 17.96 -5.10
N LEU A 953 28.91 18.06 -6.42
CA LEU A 953 27.72 18.15 -7.25
C LEU A 953 26.81 16.94 -6.98
N TRP A 954 25.68 17.21 -6.40
CA TRP A 954 24.56 16.28 -6.23
C TRP A 954 23.82 16.12 -7.55
N LYS A 955 23.53 14.92 -7.92
CA LYS A 955 22.46 14.65 -8.87
C LYS A 955 21.13 14.74 -8.11
N ASP A 956 20.23 15.59 -8.57
CA ASP A 956 18.96 15.98 -7.92
C ASP A 956 17.90 14.86 -7.85
N GLU A 957 18.26 13.58 -7.98
CA GLU A 957 17.31 12.47 -8.19
C GLU A 957 16.48 12.08 -6.92
N GLU A 958 16.98 12.34 -5.71
CA GLU A 958 16.25 11.98 -4.48
C GLU A 958 15.28 13.07 -3.95
N ILE A 959 15.39 14.31 -4.38
CA ILE A 959 14.55 15.41 -3.88
C ILE A 959 13.60 15.94 -4.95
N ALA A 960 13.95 15.82 -6.23
CA ALA A 960 13.13 16.33 -7.33
C ALA A 960 11.90 15.47 -7.64
N GLU A 961 11.90 14.19 -7.29
CA GLU A 961 10.76 13.29 -7.54
C GLU A 961 9.64 13.42 -6.50
N ASP A 962 9.93 13.93 -5.29
CA ASP A 962 8.91 14.21 -4.27
C ASP A 962 8.03 15.43 -4.64
N GLU A 963 8.48 16.33 -5.50
CA GLU A 963 7.69 17.49 -5.94
C GLU A 963 6.66 17.16 -7.03
N GLU A 964 6.83 16.05 -7.77
CA GLU A 964 5.91 15.65 -8.85
C GLU A 964 4.75 14.76 -8.40
N GLU A 965 4.79 14.15 -7.21
CA GLU A 965 3.69 13.35 -6.68
C GLU A 965 2.59 14.16 -5.95
N ASP A 966 2.84 15.43 -5.63
CA ASP A 966 1.95 16.26 -4.81
C ASP A 966 0.83 17.00 -5.61
N GLU A 967 0.72 16.83 -6.94
CA GLU A 967 -0.33 17.46 -7.76
C GLU A 967 -1.35 16.46 -8.33
N GLU A 968 -1.99 15.64 -7.49
CA GLU A 968 -3.24 14.92 -7.82
C GLU A 968 -4.37 15.21 -6.82
#